data_53cc3b943b9eff50dd8770c7f827566c
#
_entry.id   53cc3b943b9eff50dd8770c7f827566c
#
_cell.length_a   1.000
_cell.length_b   1.000
_cell.length_c   1.000
_cell.angle_alpha   90.00
_cell.angle_beta   90.00
_cell.angle_gamma   90.00
#
_symmetry.space_group_name_H-M   'P 1'
#
loop_
_entity.id
_entity.type
_entity.pdbx_description
1 polymer ?
#
loop_
_entity_poly.entity_id
_entity_poly.type
_entity_poly.pdbx_seq_one_letter_code
_entity_poly.pdbx_strand_id
1 'polypeptide(L)'
;MCAPTGSGKTVLFEIAVVRLLMITPAPWTSVKIVYMAPIKALCGQRFEDWKAKFEPIGLLCKELTGDTDVEDLFEIQHAHIIMTTPEKWDSTTRKWRDNTLVQLVRLFLIDEVHTVKDESRGATLEVVVSRMKTMQASLSRTATNTEDFLPMRFVAVSATIPNADDIAEWLSDGKYPAICMKMDESHRPVKLRKVVLGFPSSMNQTEYKFDLSLNYKIAGVIQTYAERKPTLIFCSTRKGVQQAACVLAKDANFTLSFEHKNRILNSLYASSADIFADLVLYGVGYHHAGMDVSDRKIIEATFTVGDLPVLFTTSTLAMGVNLPAHLVIIKSTMHYAAGMFQEYSETDILQMIGRAGRPQFDTTAIAVIMTRLSTKEKYVQMLDGVDTIESSLHKHLVEHLNAEITLHTITDVNIALEWIRSTFLYIRALKNPSHYGFPQGLDRTGIEAKLQELCLRNLNALASVGLIRMDEDINFKPTEHGKLMALYYIAFDTAKMFNNLQGKETLAELITLISTCKEFSDVQLRTNEKKALNQLNKDKNRVTIRYPMEGKIKSREMKVNCLIQAQLGCLPVQDFSLMQDMAKIFRHGTRVAKYLSECLALQEKKFIAFLNASILNKCFRCKLWENSLHVSKQLDKIGVSLANAMVNAGLTTFKKIEDINARELELIVNRHPPFGNQIKESIMYLPKYGLSLEQVGRYSATAAEIVVTVTLTNFEQLQKKRTAPDSHHVCLIIGNSENQVVFKQKIMDSLLLRSGMWTRKVEIKRVSTSEEIFVNLISSEYVGLDIQQTFSALYAVSQRSETDMGTKWKSEDTVLNGNNAMTKTVLLNEGNSQTLIRTGMRECNHHCKNKEACGHECCK
;
A
#
# COMPACT_ATOMS: atom_id res chain seq x y z
N MET A 1 8.43 -13.73 -26.96
CA MET A 1 8.00 -15.11 -27.22
C MET A 1 6.56 -15.28 -26.75
N CYS A 2 5.68 -15.70 -27.62
CA CYS A 2 4.29 -16.00 -27.34
C CYS A 2 4.09 -17.53 -27.44
N ALA A 3 3.75 -18.18 -26.34
CA ALA A 3 3.71 -19.65 -26.29
C ALA A 3 2.73 -20.15 -25.20
N PRO A 4 2.13 -21.34 -25.41
CA PRO A 4 1.23 -21.93 -24.43
C PRO A 4 1.89 -22.13 -23.05
N THR A 5 1.08 -22.23 -22.01
CA THR A 5 1.58 -22.54 -20.67
C THR A 5 2.23 -23.94 -20.64
N GLY A 6 3.38 -24.08 -20.00
CA GLY A 6 4.14 -25.35 -19.93
C GLY A 6 5.11 -25.58 -21.09
N SER A 7 5.26 -24.67 -22.04
CA SER A 7 6.17 -24.79 -23.21
C SER A 7 7.62 -24.39 -22.91
N GLY A 8 8.01 -24.23 -21.64
CA GLY A 8 9.40 -23.90 -21.27
C GLY A 8 9.77 -22.43 -21.40
N LYS A 9 8.82 -21.50 -21.40
CA LYS A 9 9.06 -20.03 -21.50
C LYS A 9 10.15 -19.50 -20.54
N THR A 10 10.24 -20.06 -19.34
CA THR A 10 11.24 -19.66 -18.34
C THR A 10 12.67 -19.92 -18.78
N VAL A 11 12.90 -21.02 -19.52
CA VAL A 11 14.24 -21.39 -20.02
C VAL A 11 14.79 -20.31 -20.96
N LEU A 12 13.92 -19.63 -21.70
CA LEU A 12 14.33 -18.50 -22.54
C LEU A 12 14.95 -17.37 -21.72
N PHE A 13 14.42 -17.09 -20.55
CA PHE A 13 15.01 -16.09 -19.64
C PHE A 13 16.38 -16.54 -19.13
N GLU A 14 16.52 -17.81 -18.74
CA GLU A 14 17.79 -18.38 -18.28
C GLU A 14 18.86 -18.34 -19.38
N ILE A 15 18.51 -18.69 -20.60
CA ILE A 15 19.39 -18.56 -21.76
C ILE A 15 19.78 -17.09 -22.02
N ALA A 16 18.85 -16.14 -21.87
CA ALA A 16 19.13 -14.72 -22.03
C ALA A 16 20.10 -14.20 -20.96
N VAL A 17 19.98 -14.68 -19.70
CA VAL A 17 20.94 -14.39 -18.62
C VAL A 17 22.33 -14.95 -18.98
N VAL A 18 22.42 -16.24 -19.30
CA VAL A 18 23.70 -16.89 -19.66
C VAL A 18 24.36 -16.16 -20.83
N ARG A 19 23.61 -15.80 -21.87
CA ARG A 19 24.15 -15.04 -23.02
C ARG A 19 24.72 -13.69 -22.60
N LEU A 20 24.06 -12.97 -21.68
CA LEU A 20 24.58 -11.70 -21.16
C LEU A 20 25.93 -11.91 -20.45
N LEU A 21 26.04 -12.95 -19.63
CA LEU A 21 27.27 -13.27 -18.89
C LEU A 21 28.42 -13.65 -19.81
N MET A 22 28.13 -14.33 -20.92
CA MET A 22 29.15 -14.72 -21.90
C MET A 22 29.77 -13.53 -22.64
N ILE A 23 29.01 -12.43 -22.82
CA ILE A 23 29.51 -11.23 -23.52
C ILE A 23 30.06 -10.17 -22.58
N THR A 24 29.87 -10.36 -21.27
CA THR A 24 30.30 -9.40 -20.25
C THR A 24 31.42 -10.00 -19.42
N PRO A 25 32.57 -9.28 -19.23
CA PRO A 25 33.67 -9.79 -18.42
C PRO A 25 33.26 -9.91 -16.92
N ALA A 26 33.73 -10.99 -16.28
CA ALA A 26 33.64 -11.12 -14.83
C ALA A 26 34.53 -10.05 -14.14
N PRO A 27 34.13 -9.57 -12.94
CA PRO A 27 33.13 -10.09 -11.99
C PRO A 27 31.71 -9.48 -12.09
N TRP A 28 31.14 -9.22 -13.19
CA TRP A 28 29.73 -8.80 -13.50
C TRP A 28 29.10 -7.74 -12.57
N THR A 29 29.88 -7.04 -11.76
CA THR A 29 29.39 -6.03 -10.80
C THR A 29 28.77 -4.80 -11.48
N SER A 30 29.17 -4.56 -12.73
CA SER A 30 28.70 -3.44 -13.57
C SER A 30 27.41 -3.77 -14.33
N VAL A 31 26.82 -4.94 -14.16
CA VAL A 31 25.67 -5.40 -14.93
C VAL A 31 24.56 -5.85 -13.99
N LYS A 32 23.34 -5.39 -14.23
CA LYS A 32 22.13 -5.80 -13.50
C LYS A 32 21.13 -6.42 -14.44
N ILE A 33 20.42 -7.41 -13.93
CA ILE A 33 19.33 -8.12 -14.62
C ILE A 33 18.07 -7.91 -13.81
N VAL A 34 16.99 -7.52 -14.46
CA VAL A 34 15.69 -7.35 -13.82
C VAL A 34 14.72 -8.37 -14.39
N TYR A 35 14.13 -9.16 -13.53
CA TYR A 35 12.98 -10.02 -13.83
C TYR A 35 11.74 -9.39 -13.24
N MET A 36 10.78 -9.07 -14.08
CA MET A 36 9.52 -8.43 -13.72
C MET A 36 8.35 -9.35 -13.98
N ALA A 37 7.58 -9.65 -12.93
CA ALA A 37 6.37 -10.45 -13.00
C ALA A 37 5.16 -9.69 -12.43
N PRO A 38 3.92 -9.97 -12.90
CA PRO A 38 2.74 -9.20 -12.48
C PRO A 38 2.37 -9.37 -11.01
N ILE A 39 2.79 -10.47 -10.36
CA ILE A 39 2.44 -10.74 -8.95
C ILE A 39 3.64 -11.21 -8.14
N LYS A 40 3.64 -10.88 -6.84
CA LYS A 40 4.72 -11.23 -5.89
C LYS A 40 4.99 -12.73 -5.81
N ALA A 41 3.94 -13.55 -5.85
CA ALA A 41 4.10 -15.00 -5.76
C ALA A 41 4.96 -15.58 -6.89
N LEU A 42 4.86 -15.03 -8.11
CA LEU A 42 5.74 -15.39 -9.23
C LEU A 42 7.16 -14.90 -9.01
N CYS A 43 7.34 -13.70 -8.44
CA CYS A 43 8.66 -13.20 -8.08
C CYS A 43 9.33 -14.13 -7.05
N GLY A 44 8.64 -14.48 -5.95
CA GLY A 44 9.16 -15.36 -4.91
C GLY A 44 9.47 -16.76 -5.42
N GLN A 45 8.57 -17.37 -6.23
CA GLN A 45 8.84 -18.68 -6.85
C GLN A 45 10.09 -18.62 -7.74
N ARG A 46 10.25 -17.57 -8.53
CA ARG A 46 11.41 -17.42 -9.41
C ARG A 46 12.67 -17.12 -8.62
N PHE A 47 12.55 -16.38 -7.52
CA PHE A 47 13.66 -16.10 -6.62
C PHE A 47 14.26 -17.41 -6.05
N GLU A 48 13.45 -18.27 -5.48
CA GLU A 48 13.91 -19.56 -4.93
C GLU A 48 14.58 -20.46 -5.99
N ASP A 49 13.95 -20.56 -7.19
CA ASP A 49 14.48 -21.35 -8.30
C ASP A 49 15.81 -20.79 -8.83
N TRP A 50 15.90 -19.49 -9.06
CA TRP A 50 17.09 -18.88 -9.62
C TRP A 50 18.19 -18.66 -8.60
N LYS A 51 17.87 -18.50 -7.33
CA LYS A 51 18.82 -18.52 -6.26
C LYS A 51 19.62 -19.84 -6.25
N ALA A 52 18.90 -20.97 -6.30
CA ALA A 52 19.53 -22.28 -6.35
C ALA A 52 20.39 -22.51 -7.61
N LYS A 53 20.01 -21.92 -8.77
CA LYS A 53 20.74 -22.10 -10.05
C LYS A 53 21.91 -21.14 -10.24
N PHE A 54 21.77 -19.88 -9.84
CA PHE A 54 22.69 -18.81 -10.22
C PHE A 54 23.63 -18.37 -9.08
N GLU A 55 23.27 -18.52 -7.80
CA GLU A 55 24.21 -18.21 -6.70
C GLU A 55 25.49 -19.08 -6.71
N PRO A 56 25.42 -20.39 -7.06
CA PRO A 56 26.62 -21.22 -7.14
C PRO A 56 27.66 -20.73 -8.17
N ILE A 57 27.24 -19.96 -9.18
CA ILE A 57 28.15 -19.37 -10.19
C ILE A 57 28.53 -17.90 -9.86
N GLY A 58 28.14 -17.41 -8.69
CA GLY A 58 28.52 -16.08 -8.18
C GLY A 58 27.54 -14.95 -8.47
N LEU A 59 26.30 -15.24 -8.92
CA LEU A 59 25.27 -14.24 -9.14
C LEU A 59 24.35 -14.11 -7.93
N LEU A 60 24.40 -13.00 -7.24
CA LEU A 60 23.51 -12.72 -6.12
C LEU A 60 22.11 -12.39 -6.62
N CYS A 61 21.11 -13.16 -6.19
CA CYS A 61 19.69 -12.95 -6.46
C CYS A 61 19.01 -12.25 -5.29
N LYS A 62 18.12 -11.28 -5.53
CA LYS A 62 17.32 -10.59 -4.50
C LYS A 62 15.92 -10.27 -5.00
N GLU A 63 14.97 -10.29 -4.07
CA GLU A 63 13.58 -9.90 -4.33
C GLU A 63 13.36 -8.44 -3.92
N LEU A 64 12.78 -7.66 -4.81
CA LEU A 64 12.40 -6.26 -4.60
C LEU A 64 10.89 -6.10 -4.84
N THR A 65 10.11 -6.36 -3.80
CA THR A 65 8.64 -6.26 -3.84
C THR A 65 8.11 -5.27 -2.79
N GLY A 66 6.79 -5.15 -2.68
CA GLY A 66 6.19 -4.26 -1.67
C GLY A 66 6.39 -4.74 -0.23
N ASP A 67 6.90 -5.95 -0.01
CA ASP A 67 7.18 -6.52 1.32
C ASP A 67 8.67 -6.44 1.69
N THR A 68 9.53 -5.92 0.79
CA THR A 68 10.96 -5.75 1.01
C THR A 68 11.22 -4.66 2.05
N ASP A 69 11.94 -4.98 3.11
CA ASP A 69 12.28 -4.08 4.20
C ASP A 69 13.39 -3.08 3.83
N VAL A 70 13.59 -2.05 4.67
CA VAL A 70 14.56 -0.99 4.39
C VAL A 70 16.00 -1.51 4.45
N GLU A 71 16.28 -2.48 5.32
CA GLU A 71 17.59 -3.14 5.46
C GLU A 71 17.96 -3.90 4.19
N ASP A 72 16.99 -4.58 3.58
CA ASP A 72 17.18 -5.30 2.32
C ASP A 72 17.55 -4.39 1.13
N LEU A 73 17.15 -3.09 1.18
CA LEU A 73 17.45 -2.16 0.10
C LEU A 73 18.96 -1.93 -0.11
N PHE A 74 19.76 -2.03 0.96
CA PHE A 74 21.21 -1.94 0.85
C PHE A 74 21.80 -3.17 0.13
N GLU A 75 21.29 -4.36 0.46
CA GLU A 75 21.71 -5.60 -0.18
C GLU A 75 21.33 -5.69 -1.66
N ILE A 76 20.18 -5.07 -2.04
CA ILE A 76 19.72 -5.01 -3.43
C ILE A 76 20.67 -4.22 -4.33
N GLN A 77 21.40 -3.24 -3.80
CA GLN A 77 22.42 -2.52 -4.58
C GLN A 77 23.53 -3.44 -5.07
N HIS A 78 23.83 -4.49 -4.31
CA HIS A 78 24.84 -5.48 -4.66
C HIS A 78 24.30 -6.66 -5.48
N ALA A 79 22.97 -6.82 -5.57
CA ALA A 79 22.35 -7.90 -6.33
C ALA A 79 22.67 -7.82 -7.82
N HIS A 80 22.87 -8.96 -8.46
CA HIS A 80 23.06 -9.09 -9.91
C HIS A 80 21.71 -9.31 -10.60
N ILE A 81 20.82 -10.12 -9.99
CA ILE A 81 19.48 -10.43 -10.50
C ILE A 81 18.44 -9.93 -9.49
N ILE A 82 17.52 -9.10 -9.96
CA ILE A 82 16.48 -8.47 -9.14
C ILE A 82 15.12 -8.94 -9.63
N MET A 83 14.34 -9.61 -8.77
CA MET A 83 12.96 -10.01 -9.03
C MET A 83 12.01 -8.94 -8.49
N THR A 84 11.11 -8.41 -9.34
CA THR A 84 10.27 -7.28 -8.96
C THR A 84 8.89 -7.31 -9.60
N THR A 85 7.98 -6.45 -9.11
CA THR A 85 6.67 -6.19 -9.72
C THR A 85 6.67 -4.83 -10.44
N PRO A 86 5.78 -4.60 -11.43
CA PRO A 86 5.69 -3.33 -12.15
C PRO A 86 5.58 -2.12 -11.22
N GLU A 87 4.74 -2.19 -10.19
CA GLU A 87 4.49 -1.08 -9.27
C GLU A 87 5.72 -0.73 -8.43
N LYS A 88 6.46 -1.75 -7.98
CA LYS A 88 7.68 -1.50 -7.19
C LYS A 88 8.80 -0.98 -8.06
N TRP A 89 8.94 -1.51 -9.28
CA TRP A 89 9.93 -1.02 -10.24
C TRP A 89 9.61 0.39 -10.73
N ASP A 90 8.34 0.72 -10.98
CA ASP A 90 7.92 2.10 -11.28
C ASP A 90 8.38 3.06 -10.17
N SER A 91 8.09 2.74 -8.92
CA SER A 91 8.50 3.52 -7.76
C SER A 91 10.04 3.67 -7.66
N THR A 92 10.80 2.61 -7.95
CA THR A 92 12.27 2.61 -7.91
C THR A 92 12.86 3.46 -9.04
N THR A 93 12.29 3.38 -10.24
CA THR A 93 12.77 4.11 -11.42
C THR A 93 12.40 5.59 -11.44
N ARG A 94 11.48 6.05 -10.56
CA ARG A 94 11.19 7.49 -10.41
C ARG A 94 12.35 8.31 -9.85
N LYS A 95 13.48 7.68 -9.49
CA LYS A 95 14.74 8.34 -9.09
C LYS A 95 15.92 7.78 -9.89
N TRP A 96 15.72 7.37 -11.12
CA TRP A 96 16.73 6.66 -11.91
C TRP A 96 18.01 7.46 -12.13
N ARG A 97 17.93 8.81 -12.17
CA ARG A 97 19.11 9.68 -12.39
C ARG A 97 20.09 9.60 -11.21
N ASP A 98 19.57 9.43 -10.00
CA ASP A 98 20.34 9.34 -8.76
C ASP A 98 20.55 7.88 -8.31
N ASN A 99 20.06 6.91 -9.08
CA ASN A 99 20.06 5.50 -8.71
C ASN A 99 20.91 4.67 -9.67
N THR A 100 22.17 4.43 -9.31
CA THR A 100 23.15 3.65 -10.07
C THR A 100 22.66 2.24 -10.39
N LEU A 101 21.91 1.60 -9.48
CA LEU A 101 21.35 0.28 -9.71
C LEU A 101 20.49 0.23 -10.98
N VAL A 102 19.64 1.22 -11.19
CA VAL A 102 18.75 1.28 -12.36
C VAL A 102 19.56 1.54 -13.64
N GLN A 103 20.60 2.40 -13.56
CA GLN A 103 21.46 2.74 -14.70
C GLN A 103 22.31 1.56 -15.19
N LEU A 104 22.59 0.58 -14.34
CA LEU A 104 23.37 -0.61 -14.66
C LEU A 104 22.55 -1.76 -15.25
N VAL A 105 21.23 -1.61 -15.38
CA VAL A 105 20.38 -2.66 -15.98
C VAL A 105 20.74 -2.85 -17.45
N ARG A 106 21.05 -4.09 -17.85
CA ARG A 106 21.39 -4.47 -19.23
C ARG A 106 20.47 -5.55 -19.79
N LEU A 107 19.72 -6.24 -18.92
CA LEU A 107 18.74 -7.22 -19.34
C LEU A 107 17.45 -7.03 -18.54
N PHE A 108 16.35 -6.81 -19.25
CA PHE A 108 15.04 -6.58 -18.69
C PHE A 108 14.10 -7.71 -19.17
N LEU A 109 13.74 -8.59 -18.25
CA LEU A 109 12.94 -9.78 -18.49
C LEU A 109 11.50 -9.51 -18.03
N ILE A 110 10.54 -9.62 -18.94
CA ILE A 110 9.12 -9.33 -18.68
C ILE A 110 8.33 -10.63 -18.79
N ASP A 111 7.85 -11.10 -17.64
CA ASP A 111 6.99 -12.28 -17.60
C ASP A 111 5.52 -11.89 -17.69
N GLU A 112 4.74 -12.71 -18.37
CA GLU A 112 3.30 -12.52 -18.62
C GLU A 112 2.97 -11.12 -19.17
N VAL A 113 3.69 -10.66 -20.20
CA VAL A 113 3.56 -9.30 -20.76
C VAL A 113 2.14 -8.97 -21.25
N HIS A 114 1.30 -9.98 -21.53
CA HIS A 114 -0.10 -9.78 -21.87
C HIS A 114 -0.93 -9.12 -20.75
N THR A 115 -0.40 -9.03 -19.53
CA THR A 115 -1.01 -8.26 -18.42
C THR A 115 -1.03 -6.76 -18.69
N VAL A 116 -0.45 -6.27 -19.77
CA VAL A 116 -0.59 -4.87 -20.23
C VAL A 116 -2.06 -4.49 -20.48
N LYS A 117 -2.96 -5.46 -20.77
CA LYS A 117 -4.40 -5.24 -20.87
C LYS A 117 -5.13 -5.04 -19.54
N ASP A 118 -4.49 -5.37 -18.41
CA ASP A 118 -5.11 -5.26 -17.07
C ASP A 118 -5.41 -3.79 -16.76
N GLU A 119 -6.65 -3.50 -16.39
CA GLU A 119 -7.09 -2.13 -16.09
C GLU A 119 -6.36 -1.50 -14.90
N SER A 120 -5.91 -2.32 -13.95
CA SER A 120 -5.29 -1.84 -12.71
C SER A 120 -3.77 -1.75 -12.78
N ARG A 121 -3.12 -2.62 -13.56
CA ARG A 121 -1.65 -2.79 -13.59
C ARG A 121 -1.02 -2.57 -14.95
N GLY A 122 -1.80 -2.72 -16.03
CA GLY A 122 -1.29 -2.65 -17.38
C GLY A 122 -0.62 -1.33 -17.70
N ALA A 123 -1.23 -0.22 -17.30
CA ALA A 123 -0.67 1.12 -17.47
C ALA A 123 0.70 1.26 -16.81
N THR A 124 0.88 0.70 -15.60
CA THR A 124 2.16 0.76 -14.87
C THR A 124 3.24 -0.05 -15.58
N LEU A 125 2.91 -1.27 -16.06
CA LEU A 125 3.83 -2.08 -16.86
C LEU A 125 4.30 -1.33 -18.10
N GLU A 126 3.37 -0.74 -18.83
CA GLU A 126 3.63 0.01 -20.05
C GLU A 126 4.54 1.21 -19.82
N VAL A 127 4.27 2.00 -18.79
CA VAL A 127 5.09 3.18 -18.44
C VAL A 127 6.49 2.79 -17.96
N VAL A 128 6.62 1.71 -17.21
CA VAL A 128 7.93 1.18 -16.79
C VAL A 128 8.80 0.87 -18.00
N VAL A 129 8.26 0.16 -18.99
CA VAL A 129 9.00 -0.18 -20.21
C VAL A 129 9.36 1.08 -20.99
N SER A 130 8.43 2.03 -21.15
CA SER A 130 8.67 3.30 -21.83
C SER A 130 9.77 4.11 -21.15
N ARG A 131 9.76 4.18 -19.81
CA ARG A 131 10.81 4.85 -19.01
C ARG A 131 12.16 4.17 -19.14
N MET A 132 12.22 2.85 -19.15
CA MET A 132 13.48 2.11 -19.33
C MET A 132 14.07 2.37 -20.73
N LYS A 133 13.26 2.46 -21.77
CA LYS A 133 13.71 2.89 -23.13
C LYS A 133 14.24 4.32 -23.14
N THR A 134 13.53 5.26 -22.54
CA THR A 134 13.95 6.66 -22.44
C THR A 134 15.27 6.79 -21.68
N MET A 135 15.41 6.06 -20.58
CA MET A 135 16.65 6.01 -19.80
C MET A 135 17.81 5.47 -20.63
N GLN A 136 17.61 4.38 -21.36
CA GLN A 136 18.63 3.81 -22.26
C GLN A 136 19.07 4.82 -23.33
N ALA A 137 18.11 5.48 -23.96
CA ALA A 137 18.40 6.52 -24.96
C ALA A 137 19.17 7.70 -24.34
N SER A 138 18.86 8.09 -23.10
CA SER A 138 19.61 9.14 -22.40
C SER A 138 21.04 8.70 -22.08
N LEU A 139 21.23 7.49 -21.53
CA LEU A 139 22.56 6.97 -21.20
C LEU A 139 23.43 6.77 -22.44
N SER A 140 22.88 6.33 -23.57
CA SER A 140 23.63 6.17 -24.82
C SER A 140 24.12 7.50 -25.41
N ARG A 141 23.39 8.60 -25.18
CA ARG A 141 23.80 9.95 -25.61
C ARG A 141 24.91 10.53 -24.73
N THR A 142 25.01 10.11 -23.46
CA THR A 142 26.00 10.60 -22.49
C THR A 142 27.27 9.76 -22.47
N ALA A 143 27.27 8.57 -23.08
CA ALA A 143 28.42 7.70 -23.16
C ALA A 143 29.51 8.32 -24.05
N THR A 144 30.70 8.55 -23.49
CA THR A 144 31.86 9.13 -24.19
C THR A 144 32.47 8.18 -25.20
N ASN A 145 32.37 6.87 -25.00
CA ASN A 145 32.81 5.81 -25.92
C ASN A 145 31.61 4.96 -26.33
N THR A 146 31.24 5.03 -27.58
CA THR A 146 30.08 4.26 -28.12
C THR A 146 30.38 2.76 -28.26
N GLU A 147 31.66 2.36 -28.29
CA GLU A 147 32.08 0.95 -28.42
C GLU A 147 31.94 0.15 -27.10
N ASP A 148 32.05 0.82 -25.96
CA ASP A 148 31.96 0.17 -24.62
C ASP A 148 30.54 0.15 -24.04
N PHE A 149 29.57 0.83 -24.69
CA PHE A 149 28.20 0.88 -24.16
C PHE A 149 27.39 -0.35 -24.56
N LEU A 150 27.18 -1.26 -23.58
CA LEU A 150 26.31 -2.40 -23.77
C LEU A 150 24.83 -1.95 -23.67
N PRO A 151 24.06 -2.05 -24.78
CA PRO A 151 22.64 -1.65 -24.75
C PRO A 151 21.81 -2.62 -23.92
N MET A 152 20.76 -2.09 -23.28
CA MET A 152 19.80 -2.91 -22.54
C MET A 152 18.93 -3.70 -23.52
N ARG A 153 18.73 -5.00 -23.22
CA ARG A 153 17.85 -5.87 -24.00
C ARG A 153 16.55 -6.14 -23.23
N PHE A 154 15.45 -6.12 -23.96
CA PHE A 154 14.15 -6.58 -23.48
C PHE A 154 13.91 -8.02 -23.96
N VAL A 155 13.48 -8.90 -23.06
CA VAL A 155 12.99 -10.24 -23.38
C VAL A 155 11.64 -10.39 -22.69
N ALA A 156 10.58 -10.52 -23.49
CA ALA A 156 9.22 -10.69 -22.96
C ALA A 156 8.65 -12.05 -23.32
N VAL A 157 7.94 -12.66 -22.39
CA VAL A 157 7.17 -13.87 -22.62
C VAL A 157 5.69 -13.65 -22.31
N SER A 158 4.84 -14.39 -23.03
CA SER A 158 3.40 -14.27 -22.93
C SER A 158 2.75 -15.64 -23.11
N ALA A 159 1.52 -15.79 -22.62
CA ALA A 159 0.60 -16.79 -23.13
C ALA A 159 0.33 -16.54 -24.62
N THR A 160 -0.36 -17.46 -25.31
CA THR A 160 -0.79 -17.27 -26.71
C THR A 160 -1.77 -16.10 -26.81
N ILE A 161 -1.44 -15.13 -27.65
CA ILE A 161 -2.21 -13.92 -27.92
C ILE A 161 -2.23 -13.63 -29.41
N PRO A 162 -3.34 -13.11 -29.99
CA PRO A 162 -3.46 -12.90 -31.44
C PRO A 162 -2.54 -11.81 -31.97
N ASN A 163 -2.36 -10.73 -31.20
CA ASN A 163 -1.58 -9.55 -31.61
C ASN A 163 -0.20 -9.45 -30.94
N ALA A 164 0.51 -10.57 -30.83
CA ALA A 164 1.87 -10.61 -30.28
C ALA A 164 2.86 -9.72 -31.05
N ASP A 165 2.63 -9.54 -32.35
CA ASP A 165 3.46 -8.64 -33.21
C ASP A 165 3.38 -7.18 -32.75
N ASP A 166 2.22 -6.73 -32.26
CA ASP A 166 2.06 -5.37 -31.71
C ASP A 166 2.91 -5.17 -30.46
N ILE A 167 3.02 -6.18 -29.61
CA ILE A 167 3.90 -6.15 -28.44
C ILE A 167 5.37 -6.14 -28.87
N ALA A 168 5.73 -6.93 -29.89
CA ALA A 168 7.09 -6.91 -30.43
C ALA A 168 7.42 -5.54 -31.04
N GLU A 169 6.51 -4.94 -31.80
CA GLU A 169 6.65 -3.58 -32.33
C GLU A 169 6.87 -2.57 -31.18
N TRP A 170 6.09 -2.66 -30.11
CA TRP A 170 6.26 -1.82 -28.92
C TRP A 170 7.60 -2.02 -28.24
N LEU A 171 8.13 -3.24 -28.12
CA LEU A 171 9.39 -3.54 -27.48
C LEU A 171 10.62 -3.23 -28.34
N SER A 172 10.46 -2.91 -29.62
CA SER A 172 11.56 -2.53 -30.51
C SER A 172 12.19 -1.18 -30.10
N ASP A 173 13.45 -0.97 -30.42
CA ASP A 173 14.19 0.25 -30.10
C ASP A 173 14.18 1.30 -31.21
N GLY A 174 13.43 1.07 -32.29
CA GLY A 174 13.34 1.92 -33.47
C GLY A 174 14.46 1.72 -34.51
N LYS A 175 15.62 1.16 -34.13
CA LYS A 175 16.71 0.79 -35.03
C LYS A 175 16.61 -0.69 -35.43
N TYR A 176 16.31 -1.54 -34.47
CA TYR A 176 16.21 -3.00 -34.65
C TYR A 176 14.83 -3.46 -34.26
N PRO A 177 14.08 -4.11 -35.16
CA PRO A 177 12.78 -4.67 -34.81
C PRO A 177 12.95 -5.81 -33.81
N ALA A 178 12.04 -5.90 -32.85
CA ALA A 178 12.02 -7.02 -31.93
C ALA A 178 11.52 -8.28 -32.65
N ILE A 179 12.15 -9.41 -32.41
CA ILE A 179 11.76 -10.69 -32.98
C ILE A 179 10.55 -11.24 -32.22
N CYS A 180 9.44 -11.48 -32.94
CA CYS A 180 8.27 -12.15 -32.42
C CYS A 180 8.31 -13.65 -32.74
N MET A 181 8.46 -14.47 -31.70
CA MET A 181 8.37 -15.93 -31.82
C MET A 181 6.98 -16.39 -31.33
N LYS A 182 6.18 -16.94 -32.22
CA LYS A 182 4.85 -17.50 -31.90
C LYS A 182 4.92 -19.03 -31.94
N MET A 183 4.54 -19.64 -30.85
CA MET A 183 4.38 -21.09 -30.73
C MET A 183 2.90 -21.42 -30.56
N ASP A 184 2.42 -22.34 -31.31
CA ASP A 184 1.05 -22.86 -31.26
C ASP A 184 0.89 -24.02 -30.25
N GLU A 185 -0.31 -24.54 -30.11
CA GLU A 185 -0.62 -25.65 -29.19
C GLU A 185 0.14 -26.95 -29.56
N SER A 186 0.67 -27.10 -30.80
CA SER A 186 1.45 -28.28 -31.20
C SER A 186 2.79 -28.37 -30.45
N HIS A 187 3.34 -27.26 -30.02
CA HIS A 187 4.59 -27.19 -29.25
C HIS A 187 4.38 -27.49 -27.76
N ARG A 188 3.15 -27.74 -27.33
CA ARG A 188 2.87 -28.09 -25.95
C ARG A 188 3.28 -29.58 -25.71
N PRO A 189 4.09 -29.84 -24.64
CA PRO A 189 4.52 -31.21 -24.35
C PRO A 189 3.39 -32.17 -24.07
N VAL A 190 2.29 -31.66 -23.51
CA VAL A 190 1.07 -32.44 -23.21
C VAL A 190 -0.08 -31.87 -24.04
N LYS A 191 -0.68 -32.68 -24.89
CA LYS A 191 -1.85 -32.28 -25.71
C LYS A 191 -3.05 -31.98 -24.82
N LEU A 192 -3.66 -30.80 -24.98
CA LEU A 192 -4.76 -30.31 -24.16
C LEU A 192 -6.10 -30.40 -24.88
N ARG A 193 -7.03 -31.20 -24.33
CA ARG A 193 -8.44 -31.19 -24.74
C ARG A 193 -9.23 -30.21 -23.88
N LYS A 194 -9.87 -29.23 -24.52
CA LYS A 194 -10.71 -28.22 -23.87
C LYS A 194 -12.20 -28.61 -24.04
N VAL A 195 -12.98 -28.61 -22.97
CA VAL A 195 -14.40 -28.99 -22.96
C VAL A 195 -15.21 -27.94 -22.21
N VAL A 196 -16.33 -27.49 -22.83
CA VAL A 196 -17.26 -26.56 -22.16
C VAL A 196 -18.60 -27.25 -21.90
N LEU A 197 -18.96 -27.38 -20.63
CA LEU A 197 -20.21 -27.99 -20.20
C LEU A 197 -21.19 -26.91 -19.73
N GLY A 198 -22.31 -26.79 -20.45
CA GLY A 198 -23.42 -25.90 -20.10
C GLY A 198 -24.46 -26.61 -19.24
N PHE A 199 -24.81 -26.00 -18.10
CA PHE A 199 -25.83 -26.51 -17.19
C PHE A 199 -27.08 -25.63 -17.21
N PRO A 200 -28.30 -26.22 -17.16
CA PRO A 200 -29.52 -25.46 -17.13
C PRO A 200 -29.63 -24.65 -15.81
N SER A 201 -30.13 -23.45 -15.91
CA SER A 201 -30.39 -22.57 -14.78
C SER A 201 -31.71 -21.82 -14.97
N SER A 202 -32.50 -21.65 -13.92
CA SER A 202 -33.71 -20.81 -13.98
C SER A 202 -33.33 -19.31 -14.02
N MET A 203 -34.15 -18.49 -14.66
CA MET A 203 -33.91 -17.05 -14.78
C MET A 203 -33.76 -16.33 -13.42
N ASN A 204 -34.40 -16.84 -12.38
CA ASN A 204 -34.38 -16.25 -11.02
C ASN A 204 -33.33 -16.89 -10.09
N GLN A 205 -32.48 -17.79 -10.60
CA GLN A 205 -31.48 -18.46 -9.79
C GLN A 205 -30.26 -17.55 -9.60
N THR A 206 -29.99 -17.18 -8.32
CA THR A 206 -28.79 -16.43 -7.97
C THR A 206 -27.52 -17.21 -8.30
N GLU A 207 -26.40 -16.48 -8.59
CA GLU A 207 -25.11 -17.10 -8.88
C GLU A 207 -24.66 -18.05 -7.77
N TYR A 208 -24.89 -17.68 -6.51
CA TYR A 208 -24.57 -18.54 -5.37
C TYR A 208 -25.32 -19.87 -5.39
N LYS A 209 -26.64 -19.85 -5.67
CA LYS A 209 -27.46 -21.09 -5.76
C LYS A 209 -27.05 -21.95 -6.96
N PHE A 210 -26.69 -21.32 -8.07
CA PHE A 210 -26.18 -22.01 -9.25
C PHE A 210 -24.83 -22.68 -8.93
N ASP A 211 -23.88 -21.94 -8.33
CA ASP A 211 -22.59 -22.48 -7.91
C ASP A 211 -22.71 -23.68 -6.96
N LEU A 212 -23.66 -23.65 -6.01
CA LEU A 212 -23.97 -24.79 -5.14
C LEU A 212 -24.52 -26.00 -5.89
N SER A 213 -25.37 -25.78 -6.90
CA SER A 213 -25.94 -26.89 -7.68
C SER A 213 -24.89 -27.66 -8.49
N LEU A 214 -23.81 -26.96 -8.87
CA LEU A 214 -22.69 -27.57 -9.60
C LEU A 214 -21.88 -28.54 -8.73
N ASN A 215 -21.90 -28.41 -7.39
CA ASN A 215 -21.20 -29.35 -6.49
C ASN A 215 -21.60 -30.79 -6.74
N TYR A 216 -22.89 -31.06 -6.99
CA TYR A 216 -23.43 -32.40 -7.26
C TYR A 216 -23.15 -32.91 -8.67
N LYS A 217 -22.57 -32.11 -9.55
CA LYS A 217 -22.19 -32.50 -10.91
C LYS A 217 -20.71 -32.87 -11.04
N ILE A 218 -19.89 -32.47 -10.06
CA ILE A 218 -18.43 -32.65 -10.09
C ILE A 218 -18.06 -34.15 -10.16
N ALA A 219 -18.70 -35.00 -9.35
CA ALA A 219 -18.43 -36.44 -9.34
C ALA A 219 -18.58 -37.08 -10.74
N GLY A 220 -19.67 -36.73 -11.46
CA GLY A 220 -19.88 -37.22 -12.83
C GLY A 220 -18.86 -36.66 -13.82
N VAL A 221 -18.42 -35.44 -13.68
CA VAL A 221 -17.36 -34.86 -14.52
C VAL A 221 -16.03 -35.57 -14.27
N ILE A 222 -15.66 -35.83 -13.02
CA ILE A 222 -14.43 -36.57 -12.66
C ILE A 222 -14.49 -37.99 -13.24
N GLN A 223 -15.62 -38.72 -13.08
CA GLN A 223 -15.80 -40.05 -13.60
C GLN A 223 -15.62 -40.12 -15.13
N THR A 224 -16.10 -39.10 -15.83
CA THR A 224 -16.05 -39.06 -17.31
C THR A 224 -14.65 -38.69 -17.84
N TYR A 225 -13.91 -37.83 -17.15
CA TYR A 225 -12.74 -37.17 -17.73
C TYR A 225 -11.42 -37.40 -16.96
N ALA A 226 -11.42 -37.91 -15.71
CA ALA A 226 -10.19 -37.98 -14.91
C ALA A 226 -9.29 -39.17 -15.20
N GLU A 227 -9.79 -40.23 -15.82
CA GLU A 227 -9.00 -41.46 -16.09
C GLU A 227 -8.24 -42.00 -14.86
N ARG A 228 -8.79 -41.81 -13.65
CA ARG A 228 -8.15 -42.10 -12.34
C ARG A 228 -6.83 -41.38 -12.08
N LYS A 229 -6.61 -40.28 -12.75
CA LYS A 229 -5.43 -39.40 -12.57
C LYS A 229 -5.76 -38.16 -11.75
N PRO A 230 -4.78 -37.43 -11.22
CA PRO A 230 -4.99 -36.26 -10.37
C PRO A 230 -5.85 -35.18 -11.02
N THR A 231 -6.79 -34.65 -10.22
CA THR A 231 -7.77 -33.67 -10.65
C THR A 231 -7.66 -32.41 -9.80
N LEU A 232 -7.57 -31.23 -10.44
CA LEU A 232 -7.56 -29.92 -9.82
C LEU A 232 -8.86 -29.16 -10.14
N ILE A 233 -9.56 -28.67 -9.12
CA ILE A 233 -10.87 -28.04 -9.26
C ILE A 233 -10.86 -26.63 -8.73
N PHE A 234 -11.10 -25.64 -9.61
CA PHE A 234 -11.20 -24.23 -9.27
C PHE A 234 -12.62 -23.84 -8.89
N CYS A 235 -12.79 -23.23 -7.71
CA CYS A 235 -14.07 -22.77 -7.16
C CYS A 235 -14.09 -21.24 -6.99
N SER A 236 -15.30 -20.68 -7.02
CA SER A 236 -15.57 -19.24 -6.95
C SER A 236 -15.18 -18.57 -5.64
N THR A 237 -15.28 -19.28 -4.50
CA THR A 237 -15.09 -18.74 -3.16
C THR A 237 -14.38 -19.71 -2.24
N ARG A 238 -13.70 -19.21 -1.19
CA ARG A 238 -13.04 -20.03 -0.15
C ARG A 238 -14.04 -21.00 0.53
N LYS A 239 -15.25 -20.51 0.87
CA LYS A 239 -16.31 -21.33 1.44
C LYS A 239 -16.84 -22.36 0.44
N GLY A 240 -16.95 -21.98 -0.83
CA GLY A 240 -17.34 -22.87 -1.92
C GLY A 240 -16.36 -24.03 -2.14
N VAL A 241 -15.04 -23.77 -1.95
CA VAL A 241 -14.00 -24.80 -1.98
C VAL A 241 -14.27 -25.88 -0.92
N GLN A 242 -14.47 -25.50 0.34
CA GLN A 242 -14.74 -26.43 1.43
C GLN A 242 -16.06 -27.20 1.23
N GLN A 243 -17.13 -26.49 0.85
CA GLN A 243 -18.44 -27.11 0.61
C GLN A 243 -18.40 -28.11 -0.53
N ALA A 244 -17.74 -27.77 -1.64
CA ALA A 244 -17.62 -28.69 -2.77
C ALA A 244 -16.76 -29.92 -2.43
N ALA A 245 -15.67 -29.75 -1.67
CA ALA A 245 -14.84 -30.84 -1.18
C ALA A 245 -15.63 -31.78 -0.25
N CYS A 246 -16.42 -31.25 0.67
CA CYS A 246 -17.27 -32.04 1.56
C CYS A 246 -18.37 -32.82 0.81
N VAL A 247 -18.97 -32.24 -0.24
CA VAL A 247 -19.97 -32.93 -1.05
C VAL A 247 -19.31 -34.09 -1.84
N LEU A 248 -18.18 -33.80 -2.48
CA LEU A 248 -17.49 -34.87 -3.26
C LEU A 248 -16.99 -35.99 -2.36
N ALA A 249 -16.45 -35.70 -1.17
CA ALA A 249 -15.98 -36.74 -0.25
C ALA A 249 -17.11 -37.70 0.20
N LYS A 250 -18.35 -37.23 0.25
CA LYS A 250 -19.53 -38.04 0.56
C LYS A 250 -20.04 -38.86 -0.64
N ASP A 251 -19.97 -38.27 -1.82
CA ASP A 251 -20.57 -38.85 -3.03
C ASP A 251 -19.60 -39.81 -3.78
N ALA A 252 -18.30 -39.50 -3.72
CA ALA A 252 -17.28 -40.26 -4.45
C ALA A 252 -16.45 -41.09 -3.45
N ASN A 253 -16.79 -42.36 -3.29
CA ASN A 253 -15.99 -43.29 -2.51
C ASN A 253 -14.65 -43.57 -3.23
N PHE A 254 -13.68 -42.63 -3.12
CA PHE A 254 -12.30 -42.88 -3.60
C PHE A 254 -11.66 -43.92 -2.69
N THR A 255 -11.41 -45.12 -3.20
CA THR A 255 -10.66 -46.16 -2.49
C THR A 255 -9.17 -45.89 -2.55
N LEU A 256 -8.67 -45.18 -1.54
CA LEU A 256 -7.23 -45.03 -1.32
C LEU A 256 -6.66 -46.36 -0.79
N SER A 257 -5.49 -46.77 -1.28
CA SER A 257 -4.77 -47.93 -0.73
C SER A 257 -4.32 -47.65 0.73
N PHE A 258 -4.11 -48.69 1.51
CA PHE A 258 -3.65 -48.60 2.89
C PHE A 258 -2.32 -47.84 2.98
N GLU A 259 -1.42 -48.05 2.03
CA GLU A 259 -0.15 -47.36 1.95
C GLU A 259 -0.31 -45.85 1.69
N HIS A 260 -1.22 -45.46 0.78
CA HIS A 260 -1.53 -44.04 0.53
C HIS A 260 -2.08 -43.36 1.81
N LYS A 261 -3.02 -44.01 2.52
CA LYS A 261 -3.57 -43.51 3.76
C LYS A 261 -2.53 -43.32 4.82
N ASN A 262 -1.59 -44.22 4.97
CA ASN A 262 -0.51 -44.11 5.96
C ASN A 262 0.48 -42.98 5.62
N ARG A 263 0.84 -42.82 4.33
CA ARG A 263 1.69 -41.67 3.92
C ARG A 263 1.03 -40.34 4.20
N ILE A 264 -0.26 -40.21 3.89
CA ILE A 264 -1.06 -39.02 4.14
C ILE A 264 -1.14 -38.74 5.65
N LEU A 265 -1.44 -39.77 6.49
CA LEU A 265 -1.50 -39.63 7.95
C LEU A 265 -0.15 -39.18 8.52
N ASN A 266 0.96 -39.75 8.07
CA ASN A 266 2.29 -39.33 8.52
C ASN A 266 2.62 -37.86 8.17
N SER A 267 2.15 -37.39 7.02
CA SER A 267 2.28 -35.99 6.61
C SER A 267 1.39 -35.04 7.43
N LEU A 268 0.22 -35.54 7.90
CA LEU A 268 -0.78 -34.76 8.65
C LEU A 268 -0.48 -34.63 10.14
N TYR A 269 0.39 -35.47 10.74
CA TYR A 269 0.77 -35.35 12.16
C TYR A 269 1.35 -33.97 12.52
N ALA A 270 1.74 -33.18 11.54
CA ALA A 270 2.23 -31.80 11.73
C ALA A 270 1.12 -30.72 11.54
N SER A 271 -0.13 -31.11 11.23
CA SER A 271 -1.24 -30.18 10.98
C SER A 271 -2.12 -29.97 12.22
N SER A 272 -2.64 -28.78 12.39
CA SER A 272 -3.46 -28.36 13.53
C SER A 272 -4.99 -28.40 13.30
N ALA A 273 -5.47 -28.88 12.13
CA ALA A 273 -6.86 -28.77 11.73
C ALA A 273 -7.59 -30.13 11.59
N ASP A 274 -8.40 -30.54 12.54
CA ASP A 274 -9.15 -31.81 12.58
C ASP A 274 -10.08 -32.06 11.38
N ILE A 275 -10.82 -31.02 10.92
CA ILE A 275 -11.78 -31.15 9.78
C ILE A 275 -11.06 -31.44 8.45
N PHE A 276 -9.82 -31.01 8.36
CA PHE A 276 -8.98 -31.19 7.19
C PHE A 276 -8.49 -32.64 7.06
N ALA A 277 -8.09 -33.24 8.17
CA ALA A 277 -7.60 -34.61 8.21
C ALA A 277 -8.65 -35.61 7.70
N ASP A 278 -9.92 -35.41 8.06
CA ASP A 278 -11.01 -36.28 7.64
C ASP A 278 -11.21 -36.30 6.12
N LEU A 279 -11.22 -35.12 5.47
CA LEU A 279 -11.43 -35.02 4.01
C LEU A 279 -10.29 -35.65 3.20
N VAL A 280 -9.04 -35.45 3.66
CA VAL A 280 -7.86 -35.99 2.96
C VAL A 280 -7.82 -37.51 3.00
N LEU A 281 -8.34 -38.15 4.05
CA LEU A 281 -8.50 -39.60 4.16
C LEU A 281 -9.51 -40.17 3.15
N TYR A 282 -10.44 -39.35 2.64
CA TYR A 282 -11.31 -39.70 1.51
C TYR A 282 -10.69 -39.38 0.14
N GLY A 283 -9.43 -38.98 0.07
CA GLY A 283 -8.75 -38.62 -1.17
C GLY A 283 -9.12 -37.25 -1.74
N VAL A 284 -9.73 -36.38 -0.91
CA VAL A 284 -10.17 -35.05 -1.32
C VAL A 284 -9.49 -34.00 -0.45
N GLY A 285 -8.67 -33.14 -1.06
CA GLY A 285 -8.08 -32.00 -0.37
C GLY A 285 -8.67 -30.68 -0.82
N TYR A 286 -8.41 -29.64 -0.02
CA TYR A 286 -8.71 -28.28 -0.42
C TYR A 286 -7.58 -27.30 -0.04
N HIS A 287 -7.45 -26.23 -0.83
CA HIS A 287 -6.39 -25.24 -0.71
C HIS A 287 -6.94 -23.83 -0.98
N HIS A 288 -6.66 -22.88 -0.10
CA HIS A 288 -6.96 -21.47 -0.32
C HIS A 288 -6.09 -20.56 0.57
N ALA A 289 -5.95 -19.32 0.21
CA ALA A 289 -5.11 -18.32 0.90
C ALA A 289 -5.52 -18.00 2.36
N GLY A 290 -6.63 -18.53 2.84
CA GLY A 290 -7.08 -18.40 4.25
C GLY A 290 -6.67 -19.56 5.14
N MET A 291 -5.88 -20.52 4.64
CA MET A 291 -5.31 -21.62 5.43
C MET A 291 -3.91 -21.25 5.93
N ASP A 292 -3.46 -21.92 6.99
CA ASP A 292 -2.11 -21.74 7.49
C ASP A 292 -1.06 -22.17 6.46
N VAL A 293 0.10 -21.52 6.50
CA VAL A 293 1.16 -21.76 5.51
C VAL A 293 1.69 -23.19 5.57
N SER A 294 1.79 -23.76 6.77
CA SER A 294 2.19 -25.14 7.01
C SER A 294 1.24 -26.13 6.34
N ASP A 295 -0.07 -25.96 6.57
CA ASP A 295 -1.11 -26.83 6.00
C ASP A 295 -1.14 -26.75 4.46
N ARG A 296 -0.97 -25.54 3.91
CA ARG A 296 -0.87 -25.36 2.45
C ARG A 296 0.29 -26.13 1.86
N LYS A 297 1.49 -26.04 2.47
CA LYS A 297 2.67 -26.77 1.99
C LYS A 297 2.52 -28.27 2.06
N ILE A 298 1.86 -28.80 3.09
CA ILE A 298 1.58 -30.24 3.23
C ILE A 298 0.68 -30.73 2.08
N ILE A 299 -0.41 -29.98 1.78
CA ILE A 299 -1.32 -30.32 0.69
C ILE A 299 -0.61 -30.26 -0.66
N GLU A 300 0.14 -29.19 -0.90
CA GLU A 300 0.88 -28.99 -2.13
C GLU A 300 1.85 -30.16 -2.36
N ALA A 301 2.60 -30.57 -1.34
CA ALA A 301 3.52 -31.71 -1.40
C ALA A 301 2.79 -33.03 -1.66
N THR A 302 1.71 -33.32 -0.92
CA THR A 302 0.91 -34.55 -1.04
C THR A 302 0.24 -34.66 -2.42
N PHE A 303 -0.27 -33.55 -2.97
CA PHE A 303 -0.84 -33.52 -4.30
C PHE A 303 0.21 -33.71 -5.41
N THR A 304 1.40 -33.09 -5.23
CA THR A 304 2.51 -33.21 -6.19
C THR A 304 3.04 -34.64 -6.30
N VAL A 305 3.15 -35.36 -5.18
CA VAL A 305 3.58 -36.78 -5.14
C VAL A 305 2.51 -37.70 -5.73
N GLY A 306 1.24 -37.22 -5.82
CA GLY A 306 0.13 -37.98 -6.37
C GLY A 306 -0.65 -38.82 -5.35
N ASP A 307 -0.34 -38.69 -4.07
CA ASP A 307 -1.06 -39.36 -2.97
C ASP A 307 -2.47 -38.80 -2.77
N LEU A 308 -2.72 -37.55 -3.17
CA LEU A 308 -4.02 -36.88 -3.12
C LEU A 308 -4.65 -36.82 -4.52
N PRO A 309 -5.71 -37.63 -4.82
CA PRO A 309 -6.32 -37.69 -6.16
C PRO A 309 -7.03 -36.42 -6.59
N VAL A 310 -7.66 -35.68 -5.65
CA VAL A 310 -8.50 -34.52 -5.97
C VAL A 310 -8.17 -33.36 -5.06
N LEU A 311 -7.93 -32.20 -5.66
CA LEU A 311 -7.66 -30.96 -4.95
C LEU A 311 -8.63 -29.85 -5.38
N PHE A 312 -9.37 -29.28 -4.43
CA PHE A 312 -10.19 -28.09 -4.63
C PHE A 312 -9.43 -26.83 -4.27
N THR A 313 -9.55 -25.79 -5.08
CA THR A 313 -8.83 -24.53 -4.82
C THR A 313 -9.59 -23.30 -5.32
N THR A 314 -9.07 -22.13 -4.98
CA THR A 314 -9.47 -20.85 -5.57
C THR A 314 -8.51 -20.45 -6.70
N SER A 315 -8.92 -19.49 -7.55
CA SER A 315 -8.11 -19.02 -8.69
C SER A 315 -6.70 -18.54 -8.31
N THR A 316 -6.45 -18.18 -7.04
CA THR A 316 -5.13 -17.77 -6.55
C THR A 316 -4.04 -18.83 -6.73
N LEU A 317 -4.39 -20.11 -6.74
CA LEU A 317 -3.44 -21.19 -7.00
C LEU A 317 -2.99 -21.23 -8.47
N ALA A 318 -3.82 -20.78 -9.40
CA ALA A 318 -3.47 -20.76 -10.81
C ALA A 318 -2.23 -19.93 -11.11
N MET A 319 -2.02 -18.84 -10.34
CA MET A 319 -0.95 -17.86 -10.55
C MET A 319 0.24 -18.03 -9.60
N GLY A 320 0.10 -18.75 -8.48
CA GLY A 320 1.09 -18.68 -7.39
C GLY A 320 1.87 -19.95 -7.13
N VAL A 321 1.40 -21.10 -7.57
CA VAL A 321 2.04 -22.40 -7.31
C VAL A 321 1.98 -23.29 -8.57
N ASN A 322 3.05 -24.01 -8.85
CA ASN A 322 3.08 -24.92 -9.99
C ASN A 322 2.56 -26.32 -9.61
N LEU A 323 1.24 -26.47 -9.55
CA LEU A 323 0.58 -27.76 -9.30
C LEU A 323 -0.17 -28.22 -10.56
N PRO A 324 0.49 -28.94 -11.47
CA PRO A 324 -0.18 -29.47 -12.65
C PRO A 324 -1.00 -30.71 -12.33
N ALA A 325 -2.13 -30.88 -13.02
CA ALA A 325 -3.02 -32.04 -12.90
C ALA A 325 -3.39 -32.58 -14.27
N HIS A 326 -3.76 -33.84 -14.35
CA HIS A 326 -4.25 -34.42 -15.61
C HIS A 326 -5.60 -33.80 -16.03
N LEU A 327 -6.52 -33.66 -15.08
CA LEU A 327 -7.81 -33.02 -15.26
C LEU A 327 -7.87 -31.71 -14.49
N VAL A 328 -8.23 -30.64 -15.16
CA VAL A 328 -8.55 -29.35 -14.53
C VAL A 328 -10.03 -29.05 -14.74
N ILE A 329 -10.75 -28.76 -13.67
CA ILE A 329 -12.15 -28.36 -13.72
C ILE A 329 -12.29 -26.93 -13.22
N ILE A 330 -12.81 -26.03 -14.03
CA ILE A 330 -13.28 -24.73 -13.62
C ILE A 330 -14.77 -24.88 -13.30
N LYS A 331 -15.10 -25.00 -12.00
CA LYS A 331 -16.46 -25.29 -11.52
C LYS A 331 -17.46 -24.19 -11.87
N SER A 332 -17.01 -22.94 -11.89
CA SER A 332 -17.83 -21.79 -12.25
C SER A 332 -16.99 -20.76 -12.98
N THR A 333 -17.58 -20.13 -13.98
CA THR A 333 -16.99 -19.01 -14.71
C THR A 333 -17.13 -17.67 -13.97
N MET A 334 -17.81 -17.69 -12.82
CA MET A 334 -17.96 -16.53 -11.93
C MET A 334 -17.06 -16.65 -10.71
N HIS A 335 -16.54 -15.54 -10.23
CA HIS A 335 -15.82 -15.46 -8.95
C HIS A 335 -16.41 -14.36 -8.08
N TYR A 336 -16.21 -14.47 -6.78
CA TYR A 336 -16.69 -13.47 -5.85
C TYR A 336 -15.60 -12.45 -5.58
N ALA A 337 -15.75 -11.26 -6.16
CA ALA A 337 -14.84 -10.13 -5.96
C ALA A 337 -15.65 -8.85 -5.69
N ALA A 338 -15.09 -7.95 -4.93
CA ALA A 338 -15.70 -6.63 -4.67
C ALA A 338 -17.15 -6.67 -4.13
N GLY A 339 -17.51 -7.75 -3.41
CA GLY A 339 -18.86 -7.86 -2.81
C GLY A 339 -19.94 -8.43 -3.74
N MET A 340 -19.59 -8.79 -4.97
CA MET A 340 -20.50 -9.36 -5.97
C MET A 340 -19.84 -10.50 -6.75
N PHE A 341 -20.66 -11.28 -7.44
CA PHE A 341 -20.17 -12.25 -8.41
C PHE A 341 -19.84 -11.51 -9.71
N GLN A 342 -18.64 -11.72 -10.19
CA GLN A 342 -18.13 -11.20 -11.46
C GLN A 342 -17.60 -12.36 -12.32
N GLU A 343 -17.63 -12.23 -13.62
CA GLU A 343 -17.00 -13.21 -14.49
C GLU A 343 -15.48 -13.16 -14.34
N TYR A 344 -14.84 -14.33 -14.40
CA TYR A 344 -13.39 -14.39 -14.51
C TYR A 344 -12.94 -13.73 -15.82
N SER A 345 -11.81 -13.05 -15.76
CA SER A 345 -11.16 -12.59 -16.98
C SER A 345 -10.76 -13.78 -17.85
N GLU A 346 -10.71 -13.57 -19.16
CA GLU A 346 -10.22 -14.59 -20.09
C GLU A 346 -8.83 -15.10 -19.69
N THR A 347 -7.96 -14.20 -19.27
CA THR A 347 -6.60 -14.52 -18.80
C THR A 347 -6.63 -15.48 -17.61
N ASP A 348 -7.52 -15.24 -16.62
CA ASP A 348 -7.64 -16.11 -15.45
C ASP A 348 -8.08 -17.52 -15.85
N ILE A 349 -9.05 -17.61 -16.76
CA ILE A 349 -9.54 -18.90 -17.26
C ILE A 349 -8.42 -19.64 -18.00
N LEU A 350 -7.69 -18.97 -18.88
CA LEU A 350 -6.58 -19.59 -19.62
C LEU A 350 -5.42 -20.01 -18.70
N GLN A 351 -5.12 -19.26 -17.65
CA GLN A 351 -4.13 -19.66 -16.65
C GLN A 351 -4.58 -20.87 -15.83
N MET A 352 -5.87 -20.94 -15.44
CA MET A 352 -6.43 -22.11 -14.77
C MET A 352 -6.37 -23.35 -15.69
N ILE A 353 -6.79 -23.24 -16.94
CA ILE A 353 -6.68 -24.28 -17.98
C ILE A 353 -5.22 -24.70 -18.18
N GLY A 354 -4.30 -23.74 -18.13
CA GLY A 354 -2.87 -23.97 -18.28
C GLY A 354 -2.26 -24.92 -17.23
N ARG A 355 -2.96 -25.19 -16.12
CA ARG A 355 -2.57 -26.18 -15.12
C ARG A 355 -2.88 -27.62 -15.52
N ALA A 356 -3.61 -27.84 -16.62
CA ALA A 356 -3.86 -29.17 -17.14
C ALA A 356 -2.63 -29.76 -17.86
N GLY A 357 -2.20 -30.93 -17.45
CA GLY A 357 -1.07 -31.68 -18.02
C GLY A 357 0.20 -31.65 -17.17
N ARG A 358 0.70 -32.80 -16.84
CA ARG A 358 1.96 -33.06 -16.13
C ARG A 358 2.99 -33.56 -17.14
N PRO A 359 4.00 -32.70 -17.54
CA PRO A 359 4.90 -33.09 -18.65
C PRO A 359 5.67 -34.40 -18.43
N GLN A 360 5.88 -34.81 -17.17
CA GLN A 360 6.60 -36.05 -16.84
C GLN A 360 5.72 -37.33 -16.85
N PHE A 361 4.39 -37.16 -16.82
CA PHE A 361 3.46 -38.25 -16.60
C PHE A 361 2.36 -38.37 -17.65
N ASP A 362 2.00 -37.28 -18.32
CA ASP A 362 0.83 -37.20 -19.18
C ASP A 362 1.24 -36.91 -20.63
N THR A 363 0.66 -37.62 -21.59
CA THR A 363 0.71 -37.30 -23.03
C THR A 363 -0.48 -36.42 -23.44
N THR A 364 -1.58 -36.57 -22.73
CA THR A 364 -2.83 -35.84 -22.95
C THR A 364 -3.34 -35.30 -21.61
N ALA A 365 -4.04 -34.20 -21.63
CA ALA A 365 -4.70 -33.59 -20.47
C ALA A 365 -6.05 -33.01 -20.87
N ILE A 366 -6.92 -32.84 -19.89
CA ILE A 366 -8.27 -32.34 -20.13
C ILE A 366 -8.54 -31.14 -19.22
N ALA A 367 -9.12 -30.10 -19.82
CA ALA A 367 -9.65 -28.96 -19.08
C ALA A 367 -11.16 -28.85 -19.33
N VAL A 368 -11.93 -28.79 -18.26
CA VAL A 368 -13.40 -28.69 -18.31
C VAL A 368 -13.84 -27.36 -17.69
N ILE A 369 -14.59 -26.58 -18.46
CA ILE A 369 -15.26 -25.36 -17.98
C ILE A 369 -16.74 -25.69 -17.76
N MET A 370 -17.21 -25.51 -16.52
CA MET A 370 -18.62 -25.64 -16.17
C MET A 370 -19.25 -24.26 -16.10
N THR A 371 -20.31 -24.03 -16.88
CA THR A 371 -20.97 -22.73 -16.98
C THR A 371 -22.47 -22.87 -17.16
N ARG A 372 -23.21 -21.77 -17.20
CA ARG A 372 -24.63 -21.75 -17.55
C ARG A 372 -24.81 -22.17 -19.04
N LEU A 373 -25.92 -22.79 -19.35
CA LEU A 373 -26.22 -23.14 -20.73
C LEU A 373 -26.26 -21.89 -21.64
N SER A 374 -26.76 -20.79 -21.13
CA SER A 374 -26.83 -19.49 -21.84
C SER A 374 -25.46 -18.87 -22.18
N THR A 375 -24.44 -19.19 -21.41
CA THR A 375 -23.07 -18.65 -21.62
C THR A 375 -22.12 -19.67 -22.22
N LYS A 376 -22.56 -20.89 -22.49
CA LYS A 376 -21.72 -21.96 -23.05
C LYS A 376 -21.01 -21.52 -24.32
N GLU A 377 -21.76 -20.97 -25.27
CA GLU A 377 -21.26 -20.60 -26.60
C GLU A 377 -20.19 -19.50 -26.50
N LYS A 378 -20.38 -18.54 -25.59
CA LYS A 378 -19.39 -17.50 -25.29
C LYS A 378 -18.02 -18.10 -24.91
N TYR A 379 -18.02 -19.14 -24.06
CA TYR A 379 -16.76 -19.77 -23.64
C TYR A 379 -16.17 -20.72 -24.69
N VAL A 380 -16.99 -21.30 -25.58
CA VAL A 380 -16.49 -22.03 -26.74
C VAL A 380 -15.75 -21.04 -27.66
N GLN A 381 -16.37 -19.93 -28.02
CA GLN A 381 -15.76 -18.89 -28.86
C GLN A 381 -14.50 -18.29 -28.25
N MET A 382 -14.51 -18.04 -26.91
CA MET A 382 -13.32 -17.59 -26.18
C MET A 382 -12.14 -18.57 -26.29
N LEU A 383 -12.41 -19.89 -26.29
CA LEU A 383 -11.37 -20.91 -26.40
C LEU A 383 -10.80 -21.05 -27.82
N ASP A 384 -11.58 -20.66 -28.82
CA ASP A 384 -11.21 -20.72 -30.25
C ASP A 384 -10.50 -19.41 -30.71
N GLY A 385 -10.80 -18.29 -30.09
CA GLY A 385 -10.20 -17.00 -30.41
C GLY A 385 -9.98 -16.16 -29.17
N VAL A 386 -8.74 -15.72 -28.95
CA VAL A 386 -8.39 -14.83 -27.84
C VAL A 386 -8.60 -13.38 -28.29
N ASP A 387 -9.26 -12.59 -27.46
CA ASP A 387 -9.44 -11.17 -27.71
C ASP A 387 -8.10 -10.44 -27.84
N THR A 388 -8.06 -9.47 -28.73
CA THR A 388 -6.87 -8.62 -28.95
C THR A 388 -6.51 -7.85 -27.67
N ILE A 389 -5.23 -7.79 -27.38
CA ILE A 389 -4.71 -7.06 -26.24
C ILE A 389 -4.71 -5.56 -26.54
N GLU A 390 -5.36 -4.78 -25.69
CA GLU A 390 -5.44 -3.33 -25.76
C GLU A 390 -4.68 -2.67 -24.60
N SER A 391 -4.25 -1.43 -24.76
CA SER A 391 -3.60 -0.65 -23.70
C SER A 391 -4.64 -0.08 -22.74
N SER A 392 -4.36 -0.13 -21.45
CA SER A 392 -5.15 0.53 -20.39
C SER A 392 -4.62 1.92 -20.01
N LEU A 393 -3.50 2.36 -20.58
CA LEU A 393 -2.78 3.60 -20.20
C LEU A 393 -3.65 4.86 -20.34
N HIS A 394 -4.54 4.91 -21.33
CA HIS A 394 -5.42 6.07 -21.54
C HIS A 394 -6.32 6.41 -20.34
N LYS A 395 -6.61 5.43 -19.47
CA LYS A 395 -7.42 5.59 -18.25
C LYS A 395 -6.62 6.15 -17.08
N HIS A 396 -5.29 6.04 -17.11
CA HIS A 396 -4.36 6.39 -16.03
C HIS A 396 -3.29 7.39 -16.47
N LEU A 397 -3.51 8.05 -17.61
CA LEU A 397 -2.51 8.91 -18.23
C LEU A 397 -2.12 10.10 -17.33
N VAL A 398 -3.08 10.64 -16.55
CA VAL A 398 -2.87 11.82 -15.72
C VAL A 398 -1.81 11.60 -14.63
N GLU A 399 -1.83 10.47 -13.93
CA GLU A 399 -0.87 10.13 -12.90
C GLU A 399 0.54 9.92 -13.48
N HIS A 400 0.61 9.25 -14.63
CA HIS A 400 1.88 8.94 -15.28
C HIS A 400 2.50 10.17 -15.92
N LEU A 401 1.73 11.07 -16.54
CA LEU A 401 2.21 12.36 -17.05
C LEU A 401 2.80 13.20 -15.91
N ASN A 402 2.12 13.31 -14.77
CA ASN A 402 2.68 14.01 -13.61
C ASN A 402 4.02 13.42 -13.15
N ALA A 403 4.14 12.09 -13.14
CA ALA A 403 5.38 11.42 -12.77
C ALA A 403 6.52 11.74 -13.77
N GLU A 404 6.26 11.67 -15.07
CA GLU A 404 7.27 11.94 -16.11
C GLU A 404 7.66 13.43 -16.17
N ILE A 405 6.72 14.35 -15.91
CA ILE A 405 7.05 15.79 -15.78
C ILE A 405 7.94 16.02 -14.55
N THR A 406 7.63 15.36 -13.42
CA THR A 406 8.46 15.45 -12.20
C THR A 406 9.88 14.92 -12.42
N LEU A 407 10.03 13.93 -13.29
CA LEU A 407 11.33 13.36 -13.69
C LEU A 407 12.05 14.21 -14.76
N HIS A 408 11.44 15.30 -15.23
CA HIS A 408 11.92 16.09 -16.37
C HIS A 408 12.12 15.25 -17.63
N THR A 409 11.35 14.16 -17.79
CA THR A 409 11.29 13.39 -19.03
C THR A 409 10.38 14.09 -20.04
N ILE A 410 9.34 14.74 -19.56
CA ILE A 410 8.39 15.55 -20.34
C ILE A 410 8.53 17.00 -19.88
N THR A 411 8.87 17.90 -20.83
CA THR A 411 9.07 19.32 -20.58
C THR A 411 8.08 20.20 -21.32
N ASP A 412 7.51 19.68 -22.41
CA ASP A 412 6.52 20.37 -23.26
C ASP A 412 5.57 19.36 -23.93
N VAL A 413 4.57 19.87 -24.66
CA VAL A 413 3.54 19.05 -25.32
C VAL A 413 4.12 18.15 -26.42
N ASN A 414 5.14 18.60 -27.13
CA ASN A 414 5.72 17.82 -28.23
C ASN A 414 6.49 16.61 -27.67
N ILE A 415 7.28 16.83 -26.62
CA ILE A 415 7.96 15.74 -25.90
C ILE A 415 6.96 14.79 -25.22
N ALA A 416 5.82 15.30 -24.72
CA ALA A 416 4.76 14.44 -24.22
C ALA A 416 4.18 13.52 -25.32
N LEU A 417 4.01 14.03 -26.53
CA LEU A 417 3.56 13.22 -27.65
C LEU A 417 4.63 12.20 -28.09
N GLU A 418 5.91 12.59 -28.12
CA GLU A 418 7.01 11.66 -28.37
C GLU A 418 7.07 10.54 -27.31
N TRP A 419 6.84 10.89 -26.06
CA TRP A 419 6.75 9.89 -25.00
C TRP A 419 5.58 8.92 -25.24
N ILE A 420 4.38 9.42 -25.62
CA ILE A 420 3.24 8.58 -25.98
C ILE A 420 3.58 7.65 -27.15
N ARG A 421 4.31 8.12 -28.16
CA ARG A 421 4.77 7.29 -29.30
C ARG A 421 5.64 6.10 -28.87
N SER A 422 6.30 6.17 -27.71
CA SER A 422 7.08 5.06 -27.14
C SER A 422 6.23 4.01 -26.40
N THR A 423 4.93 4.25 -26.23
CA THR A 423 4.01 3.41 -25.48
C THR A 423 3.26 2.39 -26.35
N PHE A 424 2.70 1.37 -25.71
CA PHE A 424 1.83 0.41 -26.39
C PHE A 424 0.50 1.05 -26.82
N LEU A 425 0.02 2.05 -26.06
CA LEU A 425 -1.15 2.86 -26.39
C LEU A 425 -1.09 3.42 -27.80
N TYR A 426 0.05 3.96 -28.19
CA TYR A 426 0.24 4.54 -29.52
C TYR A 426 0.01 3.53 -30.64
N ILE A 427 0.64 2.34 -30.53
CA ILE A 427 0.51 1.27 -31.53
C ILE A 427 -0.93 0.80 -31.63
N ARG A 428 -1.58 0.63 -30.49
CA ARG A 428 -2.96 0.16 -30.46
C ARG A 428 -3.96 1.22 -30.92
N ALA A 429 -3.73 2.49 -30.60
CA ALA A 429 -4.54 3.60 -31.11
C ALA A 429 -4.51 3.69 -32.65
N LEU A 430 -3.36 3.41 -33.26
CA LEU A 430 -3.24 3.36 -34.72
C LEU A 430 -4.00 2.18 -35.32
N LYS A 431 -4.03 1.02 -34.67
CA LYS A 431 -4.65 -0.23 -35.18
C LYS A 431 -6.12 -0.37 -34.80
N ASN A 432 -6.54 0.17 -33.67
CA ASN A 432 -7.92 0.09 -33.18
C ASN A 432 -8.38 1.41 -32.51
N PRO A 433 -8.53 2.49 -33.29
CA PRO A 433 -8.85 3.82 -32.75
C PRO A 433 -10.19 3.85 -32.01
N SER A 434 -11.17 3.07 -32.43
CA SER A 434 -12.52 3.05 -31.81
C SER A 434 -12.52 2.61 -30.35
N HIS A 435 -11.59 1.73 -29.95
CA HIS A 435 -11.44 1.29 -28.55
C HIS A 435 -11.09 2.48 -27.63
N TYR A 436 -10.36 3.46 -28.15
CA TYR A 436 -9.92 4.66 -27.42
C TYR A 436 -10.88 5.85 -27.59
N GLY A 437 -12.05 5.63 -28.21
CA GLY A 437 -13.04 6.67 -28.46
C GLY A 437 -12.68 7.59 -29.61
N PHE A 438 -11.73 7.20 -30.49
CA PHE A 438 -11.38 7.96 -31.68
C PHE A 438 -12.22 7.53 -32.88
N PRO A 439 -12.57 8.44 -33.81
CA PRO A 439 -13.29 8.09 -35.02
C PRO A 439 -12.53 7.07 -35.87
N GLN A 440 -13.28 6.18 -36.52
CA GLN A 440 -12.70 5.25 -37.50
C GLN A 440 -12.33 5.97 -38.79
N GLY A 441 -11.31 5.49 -39.49
CA GLY A 441 -10.88 6.03 -40.79
C GLY A 441 -9.96 7.23 -40.72
N LEU A 442 -9.50 7.62 -39.51
CA LEU A 442 -8.43 8.63 -39.39
C LEU A 442 -7.12 8.05 -39.88
N ASP A 443 -6.36 8.90 -40.61
CA ASP A 443 -4.97 8.63 -40.93
C ASP A 443 -4.07 8.75 -39.68
N ARG A 444 -2.79 8.44 -39.81
CA ARG A 444 -1.81 8.53 -38.74
C ARG A 444 -1.77 9.91 -38.08
N THR A 445 -1.80 10.97 -38.90
CA THR A 445 -1.75 12.36 -38.43
C THR A 445 -3.01 12.71 -37.65
N GLY A 446 -4.16 12.25 -38.08
CA GLY A 446 -5.44 12.45 -37.37
C GLY A 446 -5.49 11.73 -36.01
N ILE A 447 -4.92 10.51 -35.92
CA ILE A 447 -4.81 9.79 -34.68
C ILE A 447 -3.82 10.46 -33.71
N GLU A 448 -2.66 10.92 -34.19
CA GLU A 448 -1.70 11.68 -33.41
C GLU A 448 -2.29 12.99 -32.85
N ALA A 449 -3.11 13.70 -33.67
CA ALA A 449 -3.85 14.88 -33.20
C ALA A 449 -4.84 14.52 -32.05
N LYS A 450 -5.52 13.37 -32.12
CA LYS A 450 -6.40 12.90 -31.06
C LYS A 450 -5.67 12.48 -29.80
N LEU A 451 -4.50 11.87 -29.92
CA LEU A 451 -3.61 11.56 -28.78
C LEU A 451 -3.08 12.83 -28.13
N GLN A 452 -2.74 13.86 -28.95
CA GLN A 452 -2.35 15.16 -28.44
C GLN A 452 -3.49 15.84 -27.68
N GLU A 453 -4.73 15.80 -28.20
CA GLU A 453 -5.91 16.30 -27.51
C GLU A 453 -6.13 15.59 -26.17
N LEU A 454 -6.02 14.26 -26.14
CA LEU A 454 -6.09 13.46 -24.91
C LEU A 454 -4.99 13.88 -23.91
N CYS A 455 -3.77 14.08 -24.39
CA CYS A 455 -2.64 14.52 -23.56
C CYS A 455 -2.92 15.91 -22.97
N LEU A 456 -3.28 16.88 -23.78
CA LEU A 456 -3.60 18.25 -23.35
C LEU A 456 -4.73 18.30 -22.33
N ARG A 457 -5.77 17.49 -22.50
CA ARG A 457 -6.86 17.39 -21.51
C ARG A 457 -6.35 16.96 -20.14
N ASN A 458 -5.47 15.96 -20.09
CA ASN A 458 -4.87 15.48 -18.83
C ASN A 458 -3.90 16.49 -18.22
N LEU A 459 -3.10 17.18 -19.06
CA LEU A 459 -2.18 18.22 -18.61
C LEU A 459 -2.93 19.44 -18.05
N ASN A 460 -4.01 19.87 -18.69
CA ASN A 460 -4.88 20.92 -18.18
C ASN A 460 -5.54 20.52 -16.84
N ALA A 461 -5.92 19.25 -16.69
CA ALA A 461 -6.42 18.74 -15.41
C ALA A 461 -5.37 18.84 -14.31
N LEU A 462 -4.11 18.48 -14.59
CA LEU A 462 -3.00 18.63 -13.64
C LEU A 462 -2.72 20.10 -13.29
N ALA A 463 -2.73 20.99 -14.28
CA ALA A 463 -2.52 22.41 -14.06
C ALA A 463 -3.66 23.06 -13.25
N SER A 464 -4.91 22.68 -13.51
CA SER A 464 -6.08 23.21 -12.77
C SER A 464 -6.07 22.88 -11.28
N VAL A 465 -5.42 21.77 -10.90
CA VAL A 465 -5.23 21.36 -9.50
C VAL A 465 -3.91 21.92 -8.91
N GLY A 466 -3.09 22.59 -9.73
CA GLY A 466 -1.80 23.15 -9.28
C GLY A 466 -0.70 22.12 -9.08
N LEU A 467 -0.79 20.95 -9.73
CA LEU A 467 0.24 19.91 -9.68
C LEU A 467 1.40 20.18 -10.63
N ILE A 468 1.12 20.86 -11.74
CA ILE A 468 2.10 21.40 -12.68
C ILE A 468 1.84 22.87 -12.95
N ARG A 469 2.84 23.58 -13.40
CA ARG A 469 2.70 24.93 -13.97
C ARG A 469 2.95 24.86 -15.47
N MET A 470 2.08 25.51 -16.22
CA MET A 470 2.26 25.73 -17.66
C MET A 470 2.63 27.21 -17.86
N ASP A 471 3.62 27.47 -18.66
CA ASP A 471 3.94 28.82 -19.12
C ASP A 471 3.26 29.14 -20.47
N GLU A 472 3.41 30.38 -20.95
CA GLU A 472 2.82 30.83 -22.22
C GLU A 472 3.34 30.07 -23.44
N ASP A 473 4.55 29.54 -23.36
CA ASP A 473 5.21 28.73 -24.40
C ASP A 473 4.85 27.22 -24.30
N ILE A 474 3.85 26.88 -23.45
CA ILE A 474 3.38 25.50 -23.26
C ILE A 474 4.48 24.58 -22.71
N ASN A 475 5.44 25.09 -21.94
CA ASN A 475 6.40 24.30 -21.20
C ASN A 475 5.84 23.94 -19.81
N PHE A 476 6.24 22.79 -19.31
CA PHE A 476 5.75 22.26 -18.02
C PHE A 476 6.86 22.31 -16.97
N LYS A 477 6.48 22.79 -15.80
CA LYS A 477 7.33 22.70 -14.60
C LYS A 477 6.56 22.01 -13.48
N PRO A 478 7.15 21.00 -12.82
CA PRO A 478 6.51 20.36 -11.69
C PRO A 478 6.41 21.33 -10.52
N THR A 479 5.28 21.33 -9.83
CA THR A 479 5.15 22.02 -8.53
C THR A 479 5.59 21.09 -7.40
N GLU A 480 5.79 21.63 -6.19
CA GLU A 480 6.06 20.78 -5.02
C GLU A 480 4.92 19.79 -4.75
N HIS A 481 3.65 20.19 -4.94
CA HIS A 481 2.50 19.29 -4.82
C HIS A 481 2.55 18.15 -5.85
N GLY A 482 2.90 18.44 -7.10
CA GLY A 482 3.08 17.41 -8.15
C GLY A 482 4.23 16.46 -7.83
N LYS A 483 5.36 16.97 -7.31
CA LYS A 483 6.48 16.14 -6.86
C LYS A 483 6.08 15.21 -5.71
N LEU A 484 5.33 15.72 -4.73
CA LEU A 484 4.82 14.89 -3.63
C LEU A 484 3.84 13.83 -4.12
N MET A 485 2.92 14.17 -5.04
CA MET A 485 2.00 13.20 -5.65
C MET A 485 2.74 12.05 -6.33
N ALA A 486 3.78 12.37 -7.11
CA ALA A 486 4.62 11.38 -7.78
C ALA A 486 5.45 10.56 -6.79
N LEU A 487 6.04 11.21 -5.76
CA LEU A 487 6.87 10.57 -4.74
C LEU A 487 6.10 9.55 -3.91
N TYR A 488 4.88 9.91 -3.49
CA TYR A 488 4.02 9.06 -2.67
C TYR A 488 3.07 8.18 -3.46
N TYR A 489 3.13 8.20 -4.79
CA TYR A 489 2.30 7.36 -5.66
C TYR A 489 0.81 7.53 -5.36
N ILE A 490 0.35 8.76 -5.34
CA ILE A 490 -1.03 9.14 -5.00
C ILE A 490 -1.87 9.26 -6.26
N ALA A 491 -3.11 8.79 -6.20
CA ALA A 491 -4.09 8.95 -7.28
C ALA A 491 -4.46 10.43 -7.48
N PHE A 492 -4.69 10.81 -8.73
CA PHE A 492 -5.05 12.19 -9.07
C PHE A 492 -6.32 12.68 -8.32
N ASP A 493 -7.35 11.82 -8.23
CA ASP A 493 -8.59 12.16 -7.52
C ASP A 493 -8.35 12.44 -6.04
N THR A 494 -7.45 11.67 -5.39
CA THR A 494 -7.05 11.91 -3.99
C THR A 494 -6.29 13.22 -3.84
N ALA A 495 -5.36 13.53 -4.74
CA ALA A 495 -4.62 14.79 -4.73
C ALA A 495 -5.56 16.00 -4.94
N LYS A 496 -6.48 15.90 -5.88
CA LYS A 496 -7.52 16.92 -6.14
C LYS A 496 -8.40 17.16 -4.91
N MET A 497 -8.80 16.10 -4.22
CA MET A 497 -9.62 16.19 -3.01
C MET A 497 -8.86 16.91 -1.88
N PHE A 498 -7.59 16.63 -1.67
CA PHE A 498 -6.78 17.26 -0.62
C PHE A 498 -6.45 18.73 -0.92
N ASN A 499 -6.40 19.12 -2.18
CA ASN A 499 -6.22 20.52 -2.54
C ASN A 499 -7.40 21.43 -2.11
N ASN A 500 -8.59 20.86 -1.97
CA ASN A 500 -9.83 21.58 -1.61
C ASN A 500 -10.06 21.75 -0.09
N LEU A 501 -9.11 21.32 0.76
CA LEU A 501 -9.20 21.48 2.22
C LEU A 501 -9.24 22.95 2.62
N GLN A 502 -10.06 23.25 3.63
CA GLN A 502 -10.22 24.62 4.14
C GLN A 502 -9.13 25.04 5.15
N GLY A 503 -8.49 24.08 5.80
CA GLY A 503 -7.39 24.32 6.73
C GLY A 503 -7.76 24.29 8.21
N LYS A 504 -9.00 23.99 8.55
CA LYS A 504 -9.51 23.90 9.93
C LYS A 504 -9.93 22.48 10.32
N GLU A 505 -9.66 21.52 9.47
CA GLU A 505 -10.13 20.14 9.61
C GLU A 505 -9.62 19.48 10.89
N THR A 506 -10.55 18.87 11.61
CA THR A 506 -10.31 18.06 12.81
C THR A 506 -9.77 16.68 12.45
N LEU A 507 -9.25 15.95 13.43
CA LEU A 507 -8.82 14.55 13.21
C LEU A 507 -9.94 13.65 12.67
N ALA A 508 -11.18 13.84 13.15
CA ALA A 508 -12.34 13.07 12.69
C ALA A 508 -12.67 13.33 11.21
N GLU A 509 -12.64 14.62 10.80
CA GLU A 509 -12.87 15.01 9.41
C GLU A 509 -11.73 14.51 8.49
N LEU A 510 -10.47 14.60 8.93
CA LEU A 510 -9.34 14.08 8.16
C LEU A 510 -9.41 12.55 7.99
N ILE A 511 -9.82 11.79 9.01
CA ILE A 511 -10.03 10.34 8.88
C ILE A 511 -11.15 10.04 7.91
N THR A 512 -12.24 10.79 7.99
CA THR A 512 -13.38 10.65 7.06
C THR A 512 -12.92 10.93 5.64
N LEU A 513 -12.15 11.99 5.42
CA LEU A 513 -11.58 12.34 4.14
C LEU A 513 -10.65 11.23 3.61
N ILE A 514 -9.70 10.77 4.42
CA ILE A 514 -8.79 9.65 4.04
C ILE A 514 -9.59 8.41 3.66
N SER A 515 -10.69 8.12 4.37
CA SER A 515 -11.52 6.95 4.09
C SER A 515 -12.17 6.95 2.69
N THR A 516 -12.31 8.12 2.07
CA THR A 516 -12.89 8.28 0.72
C THR A 516 -11.85 8.18 -0.39
N CYS A 517 -10.54 8.12 -0.06
CA CYS A 517 -9.46 8.08 -1.04
C CYS A 517 -9.57 6.89 -2.00
N LYS A 518 -9.17 7.12 -3.26
CA LYS A 518 -9.19 6.11 -4.32
C LYS A 518 -8.31 4.91 -4.03
N GLU A 519 -7.28 5.08 -3.23
CA GLU A 519 -6.36 4.03 -2.76
C GLU A 519 -7.04 2.89 -1.99
N PHE A 520 -8.27 3.11 -1.52
CA PHE A 520 -9.08 2.10 -0.83
C PHE A 520 -10.25 1.57 -1.67
N SER A 521 -10.27 1.83 -2.97
CA SER A 521 -11.36 1.43 -3.87
C SER A 521 -11.62 -0.08 -3.89
N ASP A 522 -10.61 -0.87 -3.60
CA ASP A 522 -10.64 -2.32 -3.58
C ASP A 522 -11.05 -2.93 -2.22
N VAL A 523 -11.23 -2.10 -1.18
CA VAL A 523 -11.76 -2.52 0.12
C VAL A 523 -13.29 -2.46 0.07
N GLN A 524 -13.94 -3.57 -0.24
CA GLN A 524 -15.39 -3.63 -0.39
C GLN A 524 -16.11 -4.05 0.91
N LEU A 525 -17.34 -3.54 1.10
CA LEU A 525 -18.18 -3.90 2.23
C LEU A 525 -18.98 -5.17 1.93
N ARG A 526 -18.67 -6.26 2.65
CA ARG A 526 -19.36 -7.55 2.51
C ARG A 526 -20.57 -7.64 3.46
N THR A 527 -21.56 -8.46 3.09
CA THR A 527 -22.82 -8.55 3.86
C THR A 527 -22.61 -9.14 5.25
N ASN A 528 -21.73 -10.14 5.38
CA ASN A 528 -21.44 -10.83 6.64
C ASN A 528 -20.65 -9.96 7.66
N GLU A 529 -19.97 -8.93 7.21
CA GLU A 529 -19.13 -8.05 8.04
C GLU A 529 -19.94 -6.96 8.76
N LYS A 530 -21.13 -6.63 8.23
CA LYS A 530 -21.95 -5.49 8.70
C LYS A 530 -22.27 -5.59 10.20
N LYS A 531 -22.49 -6.80 10.73
CA LYS A 531 -22.79 -6.99 12.15
C LYS A 531 -21.59 -6.62 13.03
N ALA A 532 -20.41 -7.14 12.70
CA ALA A 532 -19.18 -6.86 13.44
C ALA A 532 -18.79 -5.37 13.35
N LEU A 533 -18.88 -4.77 12.17
CA LEU A 533 -18.59 -3.36 11.97
C LEU A 533 -19.56 -2.44 12.73
N ASN A 534 -20.85 -2.78 12.78
CA ASN A 534 -21.82 -2.00 13.56
C ASN A 534 -21.57 -2.11 15.06
N GLN A 535 -21.08 -3.25 15.56
CA GLN A 535 -20.67 -3.41 16.96
C GLN A 535 -19.43 -2.56 17.28
N LEU A 536 -18.45 -2.49 16.38
CA LEU A 536 -17.30 -1.60 16.53
C LEU A 536 -17.70 -0.12 16.48
N ASN A 537 -18.69 0.24 15.67
CA ASN A 537 -19.17 1.62 15.54
C ASN A 537 -19.98 2.08 16.76
N LYS A 538 -20.97 1.30 17.19
CA LYS A 538 -21.82 1.59 18.35
C LYS A 538 -22.25 0.30 19.05
N ASP A 539 -21.81 0.11 20.26
CA ASP A 539 -22.26 -0.96 21.16
C ASP A 539 -22.36 -0.40 22.59
N LYS A 540 -23.49 -0.66 23.27
CA LYS A 540 -23.70 -0.17 24.66
C LYS A 540 -22.82 -0.91 25.68
N ASN A 541 -22.35 -2.11 25.36
CA ASN A 541 -21.67 -3.03 26.28
C ASN A 541 -20.17 -3.19 25.97
N ARG A 542 -19.63 -2.46 24.99
CA ARG A 542 -18.24 -2.60 24.54
C ARG A 542 -17.60 -1.26 24.25
N VAL A 543 -16.29 -1.23 24.32
CA VAL A 543 -15.52 -0.08 23.84
C VAL A 543 -15.68 0.00 22.32
N THR A 544 -16.07 1.16 21.82
CA THR A 544 -16.30 1.45 20.40
C THR A 544 -15.24 2.38 19.84
N ILE A 545 -15.30 2.65 18.54
CA ILE A 545 -14.41 3.60 17.89
C ILE A 545 -14.57 5.01 18.49
N ARG A 546 -13.51 5.81 18.42
CA ARG A 546 -13.43 7.14 19.06
C ARG A 546 -14.44 8.15 18.51
N TYR A 547 -14.63 8.14 17.18
CA TYR A 547 -15.58 9.02 16.47
C TYR A 547 -16.65 8.15 15.79
N PRO A 548 -17.72 7.75 16.53
CA PRO A 548 -18.77 6.90 15.99
C PRO A 548 -19.52 7.58 14.84
N MET A 549 -19.70 6.85 13.74
CA MET A 549 -20.45 7.31 12.60
C MET A 549 -21.97 7.19 12.85
N GLU A 550 -22.74 8.06 12.21
CA GLU A 550 -24.20 8.03 12.32
C GLU A 550 -24.81 6.83 11.59
N GLY A 551 -25.78 6.19 12.23
CA GLY A 551 -26.53 5.07 11.67
C GLY A 551 -25.73 3.77 11.56
N LYS A 552 -26.16 2.90 10.65
CA LYS A 552 -25.51 1.60 10.37
C LYS A 552 -24.47 1.77 9.27
N ILE A 553 -23.38 0.98 9.32
CA ILE A 553 -22.36 0.94 8.27
C ILE A 553 -22.96 0.40 6.98
N LYS A 554 -23.03 1.25 5.94
CA LYS A 554 -23.69 0.97 4.67
C LYS A 554 -22.76 1.11 3.45
N SER A 555 -21.64 1.85 3.58
CA SER A 555 -20.73 2.13 2.48
C SER A 555 -19.32 1.60 2.74
N ARG A 556 -18.52 1.53 1.68
CA ARG A 556 -17.10 1.18 1.73
C ARG A 556 -16.32 2.17 2.60
N GLU A 557 -16.57 3.45 2.43
CA GLU A 557 -15.90 4.55 3.13
C GLU A 557 -16.15 4.44 4.64
N MET A 558 -17.38 4.12 5.05
CA MET A 558 -17.70 3.90 6.45
C MET A 558 -16.98 2.67 7.02
N LYS A 559 -16.81 1.60 6.22
CA LYS A 559 -16.01 0.43 6.63
C LYS A 559 -14.55 0.80 6.83
N VAL A 560 -13.95 1.52 5.87
CA VAL A 560 -12.55 1.97 5.94
C VAL A 560 -12.34 2.85 7.18
N ASN A 561 -13.21 3.82 7.40
CA ASN A 561 -13.19 4.70 8.57
C ASN A 561 -13.26 3.91 9.88
N CYS A 562 -14.21 2.97 9.99
CA CYS A 562 -14.38 2.12 11.16
C CYS A 562 -13.11 1.28 11.45
N LEU A 563 -12.50 0.68 10.43
CA LEU A 563 -11.30 -0.15 10.57
C LEU A 563 -10.04 0.68 10.91
N ILE A 564 -9.91 1.89 10.35
CA ILE A 564 -8.84 2.83 10.75
C ILE A 564 -8.94 3.11 12.25
N GLN A 565 -10.10 3.54 12.71
CA GLN A 565 -10.30 3.89 14.11
C GLN A 565 -10.18 2.68 15.05
N ALA A 566 -10.65 1.50 14.64
CA ALA A 566 -10.53 0.27 15.41
C ALA A 566 -9.05 -0.11 15.64
N GLN A 567 -8.22 -0.02 14.60
CA GLN A 567 -6.78 -0.29 14.72
C GLN A 567 -6.07 0.72 15.61
N LEU A 568 -6.36 2.02 15.42
CA LEU A 568 -5.76 3.10 16.22
C LEU A 568 -6.16 3.00 17.71
N GLY A 569 -7.38 2.53 17.99
CA GLY A 569 -7.91 2.29 19.33
C GLY A 569 -7.55 0.93 19.95
N CYS A 570 -6.76 0.10 19.27
CA CYS A 570 -6.43 -1.27 19.68
C CYS A 570 -7.66 -2.15 19.94
N LEU A 571 -8.79 -1.90 19.26
CA LEU A 571 -10.01 -2.67 19.41
C LEU A 571 -9.85 -4.08 18.80
N PRO A 572 -10.33 -5.14 19.48
CA PRO A 572 -10.18 -6.50 18.97
C PRO A 572 -11.09 -6.73 17.76
N VAL A 573 -10.49 -7.11 16.64
CA VAL A 573 -11.17 -7.52 15.42
C VAL A 573 -10.88 -9.00 15.22
N GLN A 574 -11.90 -9.86 15.36
CA GLN A 574 -11.74 -11.31 15.30
C GLN A 574 -11.92 -11.89 13.89
N ASP A 575 -12.65 -11.18 13.02
CA ASP A 575 -12.89 -11.63 11.65
C ASP A 575 -11.61 -11.51 10.81
N PHE A 576 -11.14 -12.64 10.27
CA PHE A 576 -9.91 -12.71 9.49
C PHE A 576 -9.96 -11.82 8.24
N SER A 577 -11.11 -11.71 7.58
CA SER A 577 -11.25 -10.88 6.38
C SER A 577 -11.17 -9.39 6.72
N LEU A 578 -11.72 -8.97 7.87
CA LEU A 578 -11.57 -7.60 8.35
C LEU A 578 -10.13 -7.30 8.77
N MET A 579 -9.41 -8.26 9.37
CA MET A 579 -7.98 -8.08 9.68
C MET A 579 -7.12 -7.92 8.42
N GLN A 580 -7.39 -8.69 7.36
CA GLN A 580 -6.70 -8.53 6.08
C GLN A 580 -6.99 -7.16 5.44
N ASP A 581 -8.26 -6.75 5.43
CA ASP A 581 -8.63 -5.43 4.91
C ASP A 581 -7.99 -4.31 5.74
N MET A 582 -7.94 -4.45 7.06
CA MET A 582 -7.28 -3.49 7.97
C MET A 582 -5.78 -3.39 7.70
N ALA A 583 -5.07 -4.51 7.53
CA ALA A 583 -3.66 -4.52 7.16
C ALA A 583 -3.42 -3.80 5.81
N LYS A 584 -4.30 -4.03 4.83
CA LYS A 584 -4.27 -3.36 3.53
C LYS A 584 -4.52 -1.85 3.64
N ILE A 585 -5.52 -1.45 4.43
CA ILE A 585 -5.83 -0.04 4.70
C ILE A 585 -4.62 0.67 5.30
N PHE A 586 -3.94 0.07 6.28
CA PHE A 586 -2.78 0.69 6.91
C PHE A 586 -1.55 0.74 6.01
N ARG A 587 -1.35 -0.25 5.13
CA ARG A 587 -0.29 -0.23 4.11
C ARG A 587 -0.42 0.99 3.18
N HIS A 588 -1.61 1.27 2.67
CA HIS A 588 -1.87 2.43 1.82
C HIS A 588 -2.06 3.71 2.62
N GLY A 589 -2.76 3.64 3.75
CA GLY A 589 -3.10 4.78 4.59
C GLY A 589 -1.91 5.53 5.15
N THR A 590 -0.85 4.83 5.54
CA THR A 590 0.40 5.46 6.01
C THR A 590 0.99 6.37 4.94
N ARG A 591 0.98 5.94 3.67
CA ARG A 591 1.46 6.72 2.53
C ARG A 591 0.55 7.93 2.25
N VAL A 592 -0.76 7.73 2.28
CA VAL A 592 -1.77 8.78 2.06
C VAL A 592 -1.71 9.83 3.17
N ALA A 593 -1.62 9.41 4.44
CA ALA A 593 -1.52 10.33 5.57
C ALA A 593 -0.23 11.16 5.54
N LYS A 594 0.89 10.54 5.13
CA LYS A 594 2.16 11.25 4.96
C LYS A 594 2.09 12.27 3.84
N TYR A 595 1.52 11.91 2.69
CA TYR A 595 1.28 12.84 1.60
C TYR A 595 0.42 14.04 2.04
N LEU A 596 -0.70 13.78 2.73
CA LEU A 596 -1.58 14.82 3.26
C LEU A 596 -0.83 15.79 4.17
N SER A 597 -0.05 15.27 5.13
CA SER A 597 0.75 16.11 6.04
C SER A 597 1.77 16.97 5.29
N GLU A 598 2.47 16.43 4.29
CA GLU A 598 3.47 17.16 3.53
C GLU A 598 2.84 18.19 2.56
N CYS A 599 1.68 17.89 1.98
CA CYS A 599 0.94 18.86 1.18
C CYS A 599 0.46 20.05 2.01
N LEU A 600 -0.09 19.81 3.20
CA LEU A 600 -0.52 20.87 4.10
C LEU A 600 0.66 21.66 4.67
N ALA A 601 1.82 21.03 4.83
CA ALA A 601 3.04 21.72 5.21
C ALA A 601 3.46 22.79 4.19
N LEU A 602 3.09 22.69 2.92
CA LEU A 602 3.40 23.70 1.91
C LEU A 602 2.50 24.95 2.00
N GLN A 603 1.45 24.90 2.81
CA GLN A 603 0.42 25.93 2.88
C GLN A 603 0.50 26.71 4.21
N GLU A 604 0.80 27.98 4.14
CA GLU A 604 1.03 28.82 5.34
C GLU A 604 -0.24 29.13 6.14
N LYS A 605 -1.42 29.14 5.51
CA LYS A 605 -2.69 29.52 6.13
C LYS A 605 -3.56 28.35 6.61
N LYS A 606 -2.94 27.19 6.90
CA LYS A 606 -3.64 25.96 7.28
C LYS A 606 -2.98 25.26 8.48
N PHE A 607 -2.61 26.02 9.50
CA PHE A 607 -1.89 25.50 10.67
C PHE A 607 -2.62 24.34 11.37
N ILE A 608 -3.93 24.48 11.66
CA ILE A 608 -4.71 23.47 12.40
C ILE A 608 -4.76 22.16 11.61
N ALA A 609 -5.10 22.25 10.31
CA ALA A 609 -5.15 21.05 9.47
C ALA A 609 -3.76 20.42 9.30
N PHE A 610 -2.71 21.21 9.18
CA PHE A 610 -1.33 20.71 9.08
C PHE A 610 -0.90 19.98 10.36
N LEU A 611 -1.19 20.57 11.53
CA LEU A 611 -0.89 19.94 12.82
C LEU A 611 -1.66 18.60 12.96
N ASN A 612 -2.96 18.61 12.71
CA ASN A 612 -3.80 17.42 12.78
C ASN A 612 -3.36 16.34 11.76
N ALA A 613 -2.98 16.73 10.55
CA ALA A 613 -2.46 15.78 9.55
C ALA A 613 -1.10 15.20 9.96
N SER A 614 -0.23 16.00 10.61
CA SER A 614 1.06 15.53 11.12
C SER A 614 0.88 14.54 12.27
N ILE A 615 -0.05 14.81 13.19
CA ILE A 615 -0.46 13.88 14.25
C ILE A 615 -1.03 12.61 13.63
N LEU A 616 -1.94 12.72 12.66
CA LEU A 616 -2.58 11.56 12.02
C LEU A 616 -1.58 10.71 11.24
N ASN A 617 -0.60 11.32 10.56
CA ASN A 617 0.49 10.59 9.89
C ASN A 617 1.25 9.71 10.89
N LYS A 618 1.61 10.25 12.06
CA LYS A 618 2.22 9.47 13.15
C LYS A 618 1.28 8.34 13.63
N CYS A 619 -0.01 8.64 13.86
CA CYS A 619 -0.99 7.63 14.26
C CYS A 619 -1.08 6.45 13.29
N PHE A 620 -1.06 6.70 11.98
CA PHE A 620 -1.02 5.66 10.97
C PHE A 620 0.26 4.81 11.03
N ARG A 621 1.39 5.45 11.29
CA ARG A 621 2.69 4.77 11.38
C ARG A 621 2.78 3.90 12.63
N CYS A 622 2.40 4.43 13.79
CA CYS A 622 2.40 3.71 15.08
C CYS A 622 1.24 2.72 15.22
N LYS A 623 0.19 2.88 14.42
CA LYS A 623 -1.09 2.17 14.55
C LYS A 623 -1.73 2.39 15.92
N LEU A 624 -1.62 3.62 16.44
CA LEU A 624 -2.11 4.08 17.74
C LEU A 624 -2.65 5.50 17.63
N TRP A 625 -3.64 5.86 18.46
CA TRP A 625 -4.05 7.24 18.65
C TRP A 625 -2.94 8.06 19.32
N GLU A 626 -2.90 9.38 19.10
CA GLU A 626 -1.91 10.30 19.67
C GLU A 626 -1.89 10.30 21.20
N ASN A 627 -3.02 10.02 21.82
CA ASN A 627 -3.22 9.94 23.28
C ASN A 627 -3.47 8.50 23.75
N SER A 628 -2.98 7.50 23.02
CA SER A 628 -3.19 6.09 23.36
C SER A 628 -2.52 5.73 24.69
N LEU A 629 -3.25 4.97 25.52
CA LEU A 629 -2.71 4.38 26.72
C LEU A 629 -1.78 3.19 26.45
N HIS A 630 -1.80 2.66 25.24
CA HIS A 630 -1.02 1.48 24.82
C HIS A 630 0.37 1.85 24.26
N VAL A 631 1.05 2.82 24.87
CA VAL A 631 2.38 3.28 24.40
C VAL A 631 3.42 2.15 24.34
N SER A 632 3.31 1.16 25.22
CA SER A 632 4.19 -0.01 25.25
C SER A 632 4.14 -0.89 23.99
N LYS A 633 3.02 -0.88 23.26
CA LYS A 633 2.86 -1.65 21.99
C LYS A 633 3.87 -1.25 20.91
N GLN A 634 4.51 -0.11 21.04
CA GLN A 634 5.52 0.40 20.11
C GLN A 634 6.92 -0.19 20.35
N LEU A 635 7.09 -0.89 21.48
CA LEU A 635 8.35 -1.55 21.84
C LEU A 635 8.42 -2.96 21.24
N ASP A 636 9.62 -3.39 20.92
CA ASP A 636 9.87 -4.71 20.36
C ASP A 636 9.34 -5.83 21.26
N LYS A 637 8.81 -6.88 20.65
CA LYS A 637 8.24 -8.06 21.32
C LYS A 637 7.00 -7.82 22.19
N ILE A 638 6.45 -6.58 22.19
CA ILE A 638 5.21 -6.27 22.90
C ILE A 638 4.02 -6.21 21.92
N GLY A 639 3.23 -7.27 21.94
CA GLY A 639 1.95 -7.32 21.21
C GLY A 639 0.79 -6.68 21.98
N VAL A 640 -0.39 -6.66 21.37
CA VAL A 640 -1.61 -6.08 21.98
C VAL A 640 -1.94 -6.70 23.33
N SER A 641 -1.78 -8.03 23.50
CA SER A 641 -2.09 -8.73 24.74
C SER A 641 -1.23 -8.25 25.91
N LEU A 642 0.10 -8.13 25.70
CA LEU A 642 1.02 -7.63 26.72
C LEU A 642 0.80 -6.15 27.02
N ALA A 643 0.53 -5.35 25.97
CA ALA A 643 0.20 -3.94 26.14
C ALA A 643 -1.09 -3.75 26.96
N ASN A 644 -2.13 -4.58 26.75
CA ASN A 644 -3.35 -4.55 27.55
C ASN A 644 -3.07 -4.90 29.02
N ALA A 645 -2.23 -5.91 29.30
CA ALA A 645 -1.85 -6.25 30.67
C ALA A 645 -1.15 -5.06 31.37
N MET A 646 -0.26 -4.37 30.67
CA MET A 646 0.42 -3.17 31.19
C MET A 646 -0.56 -2.02 31.44
N VAL A 647 -1.50 -1.76 30.52
CA VAL A 647 -2.53 -0.73 30.68
C VAL A 647 -3.43 -1.04 31.88
N ASN A 648 -3.84 -2.29 32.05
CA ASN A 648 -4.65 -2.73 33.18
C ASN A 648 -3.90 -2.57 34.53
N ALA A 649 -2.59 -2.66 34.52
CA ALA A 649 -1.73 -2.37 35.67
C ALA A 649 -1.41 -0.86 35.85
N GLY A 650 -2.01 0.04 35.04
CA GLY A 650 -1.81 1.47 35.11
C GLY A 650 -0.55 2.01 34.42
N LEU A 651 0.19 1.16 33.69
CA LEU A 651 1.43 1.51 32.97
C LEU A 651 1.10 2.10 31.60
N THR A 652 0.63 3.34 31.59
CA THR A 652 0.07 4.02 30.43
C THR A 652 1.04 5.02 29.74
N THR A 653 2.20 5.28 30.33
CA THR A 653 3.23 6.18 29.79
C THR A 653 4.61 5.55 29.87
N PHE A 654 5.54 5.93 29.00
CA PHE A 654 6.92 5.44 29.04
C PHE A 654 7.57 5.71 30.41
N LYS A 655 7.31 6.88 31.01
CA LYS A 655 7.83 7.22 32.32
C LYS A 655 7.37 6.24 33.40
N LYS A 656 6.06 5.93 33.47
CA LYS A 656 5.53 4.96 34.43
C LYS A 656 6.13 3.56 34.26
N ILE A 657 6.42 3.17 33.00
CA ILE A 657 7.04 1.85 32.72
C ILE A 657 8.53 1.87 33.10
N GLU A 658 9.22 3.02 32.96
CA GLU A 658 10.60 3.19 33.39
C GLU A 658 10.76 3.18 34.91
N ASP A 659 9.81 3.77 35.64
CA ASP A 659 9.83 3.91 37.11
C ASP A 659 9.56 2.59 37.84
N ILE A 660 8.80 1.65 37.24
CA ILE A 660 8.45 0.37 37.86
C ILE A 660 9.65 -0.59 37.93
N ASN A 661 9.66 -1.51 38.89
CA ASN A 661 10.70 -2.54 38.99
C ASN A 661 10.62 -3.56 37.85
N ALA A 662 11.73 -4.01 37.31
CA ALA A 662 11.78 -4.98 36.21
C ALA A 662 11.10 -6.33 36.56
N ARG A 663 11.24 -6.79 37.81
CA ARG A 663 10.57 -8.02 38.29
C ARG A 663 9.07 -7.89 38.36
N GLU A 664 8.57 -6.74 38.81
CA GLU A 664 7.14 -6.45 38.86
C GLU A 664 6.57 -6.35 37.44
N LEU A 665 7.31 -5.74 36.50
CA LEU A 665 6.95 -5.71 35.09
C LEU A 665 6.85 -7.12 34.49
N GLU A 666 7.79 -8.00 34.78
CA GLU A 666 7.78 -9.41 34.35
C GLU A 666 6.54 -10.17 34.88
N LEU A 667 6.15 -9.93 36.12
CA LEU A 667 4.92 -10.51 36.70
C LEU A 667 3.67 -10.00 36.00
N ILE A 668 3.57 -8.68 35.71
CA ILE A 668 2.42 -8.08 35.03
C ILE A 668 2.24 -8.67 33.63
N VAL A 669 3.34 -8.84 32.86
CA VAL A 669 3.29 -9.37 31.50
C VAL A 669 3.36 -10.89 31.43
N ASN A 670 3.50 -11.58 32.57
CA ASN A 670 3.66 -13.03 32.68
C ASN A 670 4.79 -13.57 31.77
N ARG A 671 5.99 -13.01 31.96
CA ARG A 671 7.23 -13.39 31.23
C ARG A 671 8.38 -13.63 32.19
N HIS A 672 9.32 -14.50 31.79
CA HIS A 672 10.49 -14.81 32.56
C HIS A 672 11.59 -13.75 32.41
N PRO A 673 12.47 -13.57 33.42
CA PRO A 673 13.66 -12.76 33.30
C PRO A 673 14.54 -13.20 32.11
N PRO A 674 15.19 -12.28 31.40
CA PRO A 674 15.37 -10.84 31.69
C PRO A 674 14.39 -9.91 30.92
N PHE A 675 13.15 -10.34 30.66
CA PHE A 675 12.22 -9.61 29.78
C PHE A 675 11.89 -8.20 30.31
N GLY A 676 11.73 -8.02 31.62
CA GLY A 676 11.47 -6.71 32.22
C GLY A 676 12.64 -5.75 32.01
N ASN A 677 13.88 -6.25 32.13
CA ASN A 677 15.07 -5.44 31.86
C ASN A 677 15.17 -5.05 30.39
N GLN A 678 14.81 -5.94 29.46
CA GLN A 678 14.79 -5.63 28.01
C GLN A 678 13.80 -4.50 27.69
N ILE A 679 12.60 -4.51 28.29
CA ILE A 679 11.61 -3.45 28.12
C ILE A 679 12.16 -2.12 28.64
N LYS A 680 12.70 -2.10 29.86
CA LYS A 680 13.28 -0.89 30.47
C LYS A 680 14.46 -0.35 29.67
N GLU A 681 15.31 -1.24 29.17
CA GLU A 681 16.43 -0.87 28.30
C GLU A 681 15.90 -0.24 26.99
N SER A 682 14.88 -0.81 26.36
CA SER A 682 14.29 -0.28 25.14
C SER A 682 13.73 1.15 25.34
N ILE A 683 13.13 1.45 26.52
CA ILE A 683 12.61 2.77 26.86
C ILE A 683 13.75 3.75 27.19
N MET A 684 14.77 3.29 27.87
CA MET A 684 15.94 4.13 28.22
C MET A 684 16.62 4.68 26.94
N TYR A 685 16.61 3.91 25.86
CA TYR A 685 17.18 4.31 24.58
C TYR A 685 16.17 4.95 23.60
N LEU A 686 14.97 5.32 24.07
CA LEU A 686 14.10 6.24 23.33
C LEU A 686 14.54 7.70 23.54
N PRO A 687 14.40 8.55 22.51
CA PRO A 687 14.79 9.97 22.66
C PRO A 687 13.86 10.68 23.66
N LYS A 688 14.45 11.45 24.58
CA LYS A 688 13.74 12.28 25.57
C LYS A 688 14.00 13.75 25.24
N TYR A 689 12.97 14.42 24.75
CA TYR A 689 13.09 15.81 24.32
C TYR A 689 12.75 16.79 25.44
N GLY A 690 13.43 17.95 25.42
CA GLY A 690 13.06 19.15 26.15
C GLY A 690 12.78 20.28 25.16
N LEU A 691 11.85 21.15 25.48
CA LEU A 691 11.54 22.36 24.70
C LEU A 691 11.56 23.58 25.62
N SER A 692 12.43 24.53 25.33
CA SER A 692 12.46 25.83 26.01
C SER A 692 12.19 26.96 25.02
N LEU A 693 11.46 27.97 25.47
CA LEU A 693 11.05 29.13 24.70
C LEU A 693 11.46 30.38 25.50
N GLU A 694 12.29 31.23 24.91
CA GLU A 694 12.75 32.47 25.52
C GLU A 694 12.53 33.63 24.55
N GLN A 695 11.96 34.72 25.04
CA GLN A 695 11.82 35.92 24.22
C GLN A 695 13.10 36.73 24.25
N VAL A 696 13.58 37.16 23.09
CA VAL A 696 14.74 38.06 23.00
C VAL A 696 14.34 39.43 23.48
N GLY A 697 15.21 40.12 24.28
CA GLY A 697 14.89 41.42 24.89
C GLY A 697 14.62 42.57 23.91
N ARG A 698 14.78 42.40 22.61
CA ARG A 698 14.47 43.41 21.59
C ARG A 698 13.23 42.99 20.80
N TYR A 699 12.15 43.70 20.92
CA TYR A 699 10.90 43.49 20.18
C TYR A 699 10.35 44.85 19.69
N SER A 700 9.58 44.82 18.61
CA SER A 700 8.91 46.00 18.05
C SER A 700 7.42 46.00 18.39
N ALA A 701 6.69 47.03 18.02
CA ALA A 701 5.23 47.06 18.15
C ALA A 701 4.50 46.05 17.26
N THR A 702 5.16 45.60 16.20
CA THR A 702 4.56 44.70 15.16
C THR A 702 5.17 43.30 15.12
N ALA A 703 6.35 43.10 15.75
CA ALA A 703 7.04 41.81 15.73
C ALA A 703 7.81 41.57 17.03
N ALA A 704 7.85 40.30 17.43
CA ALA A 704 8.66 39.79 18.53
C ALA A 704 9.60 38.68 18.02
N GLU A 705 10.75 38.52 18.66
CA GLU A 705 11.68 37.43 18.35
C GLU A 705 11.76 36.49 19.56
N ILE A 706 11.54 35.19 19.31
CA ILE A 706 11.73 34.14 20.31
C ILE A 706 12.88 33.25 19.93
N VAL A 707 13.58 32.73 20.93
CA VAL A 707 14.56 31.66 20.80
C VAL A 707 13.88 30.36 21.18
N VAL A 708 13.84 29.43 20.25
CA VAL A 708 13.33 28.09 20.47
C VAL A 708 14.50 27.13 20.59
N THR A 709 14.61 26.46 21.74
CA THR A 709 15.66 25.46 21.96
C THR A 709 15.02 24.09 22.16
N VAL A 710 15.43 23.14 21.35
CA VAL A 710 15.06 21.70 21.47
C VAL A 710 16.29 20.98 21.99
N THR A 711 16.15 20.29 23.13
CA THR A 711 17.24 19.55 23.79
C THR A 711 16.91 18.05 23.75
N LEU A 712 17.95 17.23 23.69
CA LEU A 712 17.89 15.80 23.84
C LEU A 712 18.52 15.43 25.19
N THR A 713 17.68 15.24 26.22
CA THR A 713 18.15 15.13 27.61
C THR A 713 18.97 13.88 27.89
N ASN A 714 18.80 12.82 27.13
CA ASN A 714 19.52 11.55 27.25
C ASN A 714 20.50 11.28 26.08
N PHE A 715 21.06 12.34 25.45
CA PHE A 715 21.89 12.20 24.25
C PHE A 715 23.14 11.33 24.46
N GLU A 716 23.78 11.37 25.64
CA GLU A 716 24.95 10.55 25.96
C GLU A 716 24.64 9.03 25.96
N GLN A 717 23.43 8.67 26.41
CA GLN A 717 22.95 7.29 26.39
C GLN A 717 22.66 6.84 24.95
N LEU A 718 22.03 7.71 24.16
CA LEU A 718 21.65 7.45 22.78
C LEU A 718 22.85 7.38 21.81
N GLN A 719 23.99 7.94 22.17
CA GLN A 719 25.23 7.76 21.41
C GLN A 719 25.73 6.30 21.45
N LYS A 720 25.42 5.57 22.51
CA LYS A 720 25.84 4.16 22.71
C LYS A 720 24.88 3.18 22.00
N LYS A 721 23.57 3.40 22.15
CA LYS A 721 22.51 2.56 21.60
C LYS A 721 21.23 3.36 21.39
N ARG A 722 20.45 3.03 20.38
CA ARG A 722 19.16 3.68 20.08
C ARG A 722 18.07 2.65 19.79
N THR A 723 16.87 2.90 20.34
CA THR A 723 15.66 2.15 20.00
C THR A 723 15.00 2.75 18.76
N ALA A 724 15.04 4.07 18.61
CA ALA A 724 14.50 4.75 17.45
C ALA A 724 15.40 4.56 16.22
N PRO A 725 14.83 4.40 15.01
CA PRO A 725 15.60 4.25 13.79
C PRO A 725 16.37 5.53 13.44
N ASP A 726 17.42 5.40 12.63
CA ASP A 726 18.29 6.52 12.21
C ASP A 726 17.53 7.61 11.44
N SER A 727 16.42 7.27 10.81
CA SER A 727 15.52 8.20 10.11
C SER A 727 14.59 8.98 11.04
N HIS A 728 14.59 8.69 12.36
CA HIS A 728 13.70 9.34 13.31
C HIS A 728 14.02 10.86 13.41
N HIS A 729 12.97 11.65 13.50
CA HIS A 729 13.05 13.10 13.64
C HIS A 729 11.84 13.63 14.40
N VAL A 730 11.97 14.82 14.93
CA VAL A 730 10.84 15.59 15.43
C VAL A 730 10.54 16.75 14.50
N CYS A 731 9.27 17.07 14.36
CA CYS A 731 8.81 18.23 13.61
C CYS A 731 8.40 19.34 14.58
N LEU A 732 9.13 20.44 14.56
CA LEU A 732 8.74 21.66 15.27
C LEU A 732 7.77 22.45 14.39
N ILE A 733 6.57 22.71 14.91
CA ILE A 733 5.48 23.43 14.21
C ILE A 733 5.00 24.55 15.13
N ILE A 734 5.12 25.78 14.68
CA ILE A 734 4.64 26.97 15.41
C ILE A 734 3.53 27.61 14.59
N GLY A 735 2.40 27.84 15.24
CA GLY A 735 1.25 28.48 14.61
C GLY A 735 0.66 29.57 15.50
N ASN A 736 -0.15 30.44 14.92
CA ASN A 736 -0.86 31.51 15.59
C ASN A 736 -2.38 31.29 15.66
N SER A 737 -3.09 32.13 16.36
CA SER A 737 -4.54 32.15 16.52
C SER A 737 -5.32 32.40 15.21
N GLU A 738 -4.66 32.94 14.16
CA GLU A 738 -5.25 33.15 12.82
C GLU A 738 -5.06 31.96 11.89
N ASN A 739 -4.72 30.78 12.44
CA ASN A 739 -4.50 29.56 11.68
C ASN A 739 -3.33 29.63 10.66
N GLN A 740 -2.30 30.45 10.95
CA GLN A 740 -1.12 30.56 10.11
C GLN A 740 0.04 29.77 10.70
N VAL A 741 0.82 29.13 9.85
CA VAL A 741 2.09 28.49 10.20
C VAL A 741 3.18 29.56 10.26
N VAL A 742 3.61 29.92 11.47
CA VAL A 742 4.66 30.89 11.71
C VAL A 742 6.04 30.30 11.40
N PHE A 743 6.27 29.08 11.86
CA PHE A 743 7.53 28.37 11.63
C PHE A 743 7.32 26.86 11.58
N LYS A 744 8.13 26.19 10.78
CA LYS A 744 8.19 24.72 10.73
C LYS A 744 9.59 24.25 10.43
N GLN A 745 10.04 23.20 11.12
CA GLN A 745 11.36 22.61 10.90
C GLN A 745 11.35 21.13 11.26
N LYS A 746 11.90 20.28 10.38
CA LYS A 746 12.24 18.89 10.71
C LYS A 746 13.63 18.87 11.36
N ILE A 747 13.73 18.32 12.55
CA ILE A 747 14.98 18.21 13.32
C ILE A 747 15.29 16.72 13.44
N MET A 748 16.34 16.29 12.76
CA MET A 748 16.79 14.90 12.80
C MET A 748 17.45 14.59 14.13
N ASP A 749 17.19 13.43 14.71
CA ASP A 749 17.89 12.99 15.93
C ASP A 749 19.39 12.93 15.74
N SER A 750 19.87 12.58 14.55
CA SER A 750 21.29 12.60 14.22
C SER A 750 21.96 13.97 14.38
N LEU A 751 21.20 15.07 14.22
CA LEU A 751 21.68 16.42 14.47
C LEU A 751 21.76 16.69 15.98
N LEU A 752 20.73 16.31 16.74
CA LEU A 752 20.69 16.46 18.19
C LEU A 752 21.77 15.61 18.90
N LEU A 753 22.12 14.45 18.34
CA LEU A 753 23.16 13.57 18.88
C LEU A 753 24.59 14.12 18.74
N ARG A 754 24.79 15.15 17.92
CA ARG A 754 26.11 15.80 17.77
C ARG A 754 26.35 16.87 18.83
N SER A 755 25.30 17.59 19.22
CA SER A 755 25.40 18.78 20.08
C SER A 755 24.54 18.72 21.34
N GLY A 756 23.67 17.72 21.51
CA GLY A 756 22.70 17.63 22.59
C GLY A 756 21.53 18.60 22.45
N MET A 757 21.67 19.66 21.64
CA MET A 757 20.64 20.69 21.47
C MET A 757 20.60 21.25 20.05
N TRP A 758 19.45 21.82 19.71
CA TRP A 758 19.21 22.62 18.51
C TRP A 758 18.51 23.91 18.90
N THR A 759 19.00 25.04 18.43
CA THR A 759 18.46 26.37 18.76
C THR A 759 18.19 27.16 17.49
N ARG A 760 17.08 27.89 17.49
CA ARG A 760 16.69 28.75 16.37
C ARG A 760 15.96 30.01 16.88
N LYS A 761 16.28 31.16 16.31
CA LYS A 761 15.52 32.39 16.46
C LYS A 761 14.37 32.41 15.48
N VAL A 762 13.19 32.74 15.96
CA VAL A 762 11.95 32.77 15.16
C VAL A 762 11.28 34.11 15.37
N GLU A 763 11.04 34.84 14.29
CA GLU A 763 10.28 36.09 14.30
C GLU A 763 8.77 35.78 14.32
N ILE A 764 8.05 36.45 15.24
CA ILE A 764 6.62 36.30 15.38
C ILE A 764 5.99 37.68 15.10
N LYS A 765 5.14 37.74 14.11
CA LYS A 765 4.37 38.93 13.78
C LYS A 765 3.14 39.03 14.69
N ARG A 766 2.85 40.22 15.18
CA ARG A 766 1.68 40.52 16.01
C ARG A 766 0.42 40.27 15.20
N VAL A 767 -0.51 39.51 15.78
CA VAL A 767 -1.81 39.21 15.22
C VAL A 767 -2.90 39.94 15.98
N SER A 768 -3.95 40.40 15.30
CA SER A 768 -4.98 41.23 15.88
C SER A 768 -5.87 40.54 16.92
N THR A 769 -5.94 39.21 16.89
CA THR A 769 -6.89 38.44 17.71
C THR A 769 -6.30 37.88 19.01
N SER A 770 -4.99 37.63 19.09
CA SER A 770 -4.33 37.10 20.30
C SER A 770 -2.82 37.22 20.21
N GLU A 771 -2.17 37.38 21.34
CA GLU A 771 -0.70 37.38 21.47
C GLU A 771 -0.16 35.95 21.70
N GLU A 772 -1.04 34.94 21.71
CA GLU A 772 -0.68 33.52 21.92
C GLU A 772 -0.22 32.85 20.64
N ILE A 773 0.86 32.11 20.76
CA ILE A 773 1.35 31.20 19.76
C ILE A 773 1.34 29.74 20.28
N PHE A 774 1.11 28.80 19.39
CA PHE A 774 1.09 27.38 19.69
C PHE A 774 2.37 26.74 19.17
N VAL A 775 3.17 26.18 20.07
CA VAL A 775 4.45 25.53 19.74
C VAL A 775 4.31 24.05 19.97
N ASN A 776 4.51 23.26 18.89
CA ASN A 776 4.30 21.83 18.89
C ASN A 776 5.57 21.14 18.40
N LEU A 777 6.11 20.22 19.19
CA LEU A 777 7.20 19.32 18.84
C LEU A 777 6.61 17.92 18.69
N ILE A 778 6.46 17.47 17.46
CA ILE A 778 5.78 16.21 17.13
C ILE A 778 6.79 15.17 16.67
N SER A 779 6.85 14.03 17.35
CA SER A 779 7.66 12.88 16.94
C SER A 779 7.14 12.26 15.63
N SER A 780 8.04 11.85 14.75
CA SER A 780 7.69 11.23 13.46
C SER A 780 7.17 9.80 13.60
N GLU A 781 7.54 9.08 14.67
CA GLU A 781 7.36 7.63 14.75
C GLU A 781 6.84 7.10 16.09
N TYR A 782 6.87 7.91 17.17
CA TYR A 782 6.46 7.47 18.50
C TYR A 782 5.35 8.34 19.08
N VAL A 783 4.30 7.67 19.58
CA VAL A 783 3.27 8.27 20.41
C VAL A 783 3.79 8.35 21.85
N GLY A 784 3.54 9.48 22.51
CA GLY A 784 3.99 9.71 23.90
C GLY A 784 5.32 10.46 24.06
N LEU A 785 5.92 10.93 22.94
CA LEU A 785 7.13 11.75 22.95
C LEU A 785 6.88 13.22 22.55
N ASP A 786 5.65 13.58 22.22
CA ASP A 786 5.29 14.93 21.77
C ASP A 786 5.31 15.94 22.92
N ILE A 787 5.67 17.19 22.58
CA ILE A 787 5.58 18.33 23.49
C ILE A 787 4.73 19.41 22.84
N GLN A 788 3.71 19.89 23.54
CA GLN A 788 2.86 20.97 23.11
C GLN A 788 2.83 22.06 24.18
N GLN A 789 3.10 23.29 23.79
CA GLN A 789 3.14 24.45 24.67
C GLN A 789 2.49 25.65 24.00
N THR A 790 1.89 26.52 24.83
CA THR A 790 1.47 27.86 24.41
C THR A 790 2.45 28.88 24.92
N PHE A 791 2.73 29.90 24.15
CA PHE A 791 3.60 30.99 24.52
C PHE A 791 2.93 32.33 24.19
N SER A 792 2.92 33.26 25.15
CA SER A 792 2.40 34.63 24.97
C SER A 792 3.56 35.56 24.67
N ALA A 793 3.59 36.11 23.46
CA ALA A 793 4.63 37.04 23.03
C ALA A 793 4.32 38.46 23.51
N LEU A 794 5.32 39.16 24.08
CA LEU A 794 5.21 40.54 24.48
C LEU A 794 5.69 41.46 23.35
N TYR A 795 4.89 42.46 23.02
CA TYR A 795 5.18 43.46 21.98
C TYR A 795 5.37 44.85 22.58
N ALA A 796 6.21 45.68 21.97
CA ALA A 796 6.37 47.04 22.41
C ALA A 796 5.06 47.82 22.26
N VAL A 797 4.72 48.61 23.28
CA VAL A 797 3.57 49.52 23.22
C VAL A 797 3.93 50.65 22.28
N SER A 798 3.16 50.86 21.21
CA SER A 798 3.32 52.07 20.40
C SER A 798 2.99 53.29 21.24
N GLN A 799 3.99 54.13 21.55
CA GLN A 799 3.69 55.49 22.04
C GLN A 799 2.88 56.20 20.96
N ARG A 800 1.57 56.35 21.17
CA ARG A 800 0.80 57.33 20.42
C ARG A 800 1.38 58.68 20.77
N SER A 801 1.85 59.41 19.77
CA SER A 801 2.18 60.82 19.89
C SER A 801 0.93 61.60 20.32
N GLU A 802 0.81 61.89 21.59
CA GLU A 802 -0.08 62.93 22.06
C GLU A 802 0.57 64.25 21.72
N THR A 803 0.19 64.88 20.61
CA THR A 803 0.21 66.32 20.41
C THR A 803 -1.18 66.83 20.67
N ASP A 804 -1.24 67.58 21.68
CA ASP A 804 -2.14 68.69 22.05
C ASP A 804 -3.02 68.50 23.28
N MET A 805 -2.73 69.36 24.09
CA MET A 805 -3.44 70.11 25.11
C MET A 805 -2.99 69.85 26.54
N GLY A 806 -2.24 70.88 27.02
CA GLY A 806 -1.74 71.04 28.38
C GLY A 806 -2.84 71.15 29.44
N THR A 807 -2.48 70.70 30.62
CA THR A 807 -2.59 71.44 31.87
C THR A 807 -1.89 70.64 32.97
N LYS A 808 -1.12 71.47 33.76
CA LYS A 808 -0.34 71.14 34.95
C LYS A 808 -1.12 70.32 35.98
N TRP A 809 -0.43 69.40 36.69
CA TRP A 809 -0.20 69.54 38.15
C TRP A 809 0.76 68.38 38.66
N LYS A 810 1.75 68.77 39.35
CA LYS A 810 2.70 68.33 40.36
C LYS A 810 2.79 66.90 40.79
N SER A 811 3.99 66.40 40.64
CA SER A 811 4.91 65.65 41.53
C SER A 811 4.37 65.05 42.82
N GLU A 812 4.67 63.70 42.97
CA GLU A 812 5.35 63.24 44.19
C GLU A 812 6.04 61.87 43.87
N ASP A 813 7.30 61.83 44.30
CA ASP A 813 8.21 60.67 44.25
C ASP A 813 7.75 59.57 45.15
N THR A 814 7.90 58.31 44.67
CA THR A 814 8.37 57.22 45.54
C THR A 814 9.04 56.14 44.67
N VAL A 815 10.31 55.99 44.91
CA VAL A 815 11.20 54.94 44.58
C VAL A 815 10.74 53.64 45.30
N LEU A 816 10.56 52.56 44.62
CA LEU A 816 10.89 51.25 45.19
C LEU A 816 11.12 50.21 44.08
N ASN A 817 12.29 49.66 44.15
CA ASN A 817 12.79 48.44 43.48
C ASN A 817 11.89 47.23 43.63
N GLY A 818 11.91 46.36 42.63
CA GLY A 818 11.48 44.99 42.82
C GLY A 818 11.35 44.18 41.53
N ASN A 819 12.45 43.58 41.18
CA ASN A 819 12.47 42.42 40.25
C ASN A 819 11.41 41.40 40.63
N ASN A 820 10.67 40.95 39.64
CA ASN A 820 10.43 39.51 39.46
C ASN A 820 9.43 39.31 38.29
N ALA A 821 9.95 39.01 37.14
CA ALA A 821 9.18 38.37 36.05
C ALA A 821 9.05 36.87 36.37
N MET A 822 7.95 36.49 36.97
CA MET A 822 7.61 35.09 37.13
C MET A 822 7.07 34.54 35.80
N THR A 823 7.88 33.79 35.12
CA THR A 823 7.48 32.87 34.06
C THR A 823 6.62 31.76 34.69
N LYS A 824 5.30 31.84 34.52
CA LYS A 824 4.42 30.70 34.84
C LYS A 824 4.46 29.70 33.69
N THR A 825 5.33 28.72 33.81
CA THR A 825 5.24 27.46 33.06
C THR A 825 4.05 26.69 33.59
N VAL A 826 2.97 26.59 32.81
CA VAL A 826 1.85 25.71 33.13
C VAL A 826 2.17 24.34 32.51
N LEU A 827 2.72 23.45 33.33
CA LEU A 827 2.72 22.03 33.08
C LEU A 827 1.25 21.58 33.16
N LEU A 828 0.67 21.19 32.01
CA LEU A 828 -0.56 20.43 31.99
C LEU A 828 -0.23 19.02 32.45
N ASN A 829 -0.32 18.81 33.76
CA ASN A 829 -0.39 17.45 34.33
C ASN A 829 -1.79 16.87 34.13
N GLU A 830 -1.77 15.59 33.94
CA GLU A 830 -2.88 14.69 33.77
C GLU A 830 -3.99 14.83 34.82
N GLY A 831 -5.20 14.68 34.30
CA GLY A 831 -6.33 14.05 34.99
C GLY A 831 -6.69 14.59 36.36
N ASN A 832 -7.62 15.51 36.38
CA ASN A 832 -8.81 15.40 37.23
C ASN A 832 -9.76 16.55 36.85
N SER A 833 -10.94 16.17 36.44
CA SER A 833 -12.09 17.05 36.36
C SER A 833 -12.37 17.62 37.75
N GLN A 834 -11.82 18.77 38.06
CA GLN A 834 -12.36 19.64 39.09
C GLN A 834 -12.80 20.95 38.44
N THR A 835 -14.09 21.06 38.40
CA THR A 835 -14.91 22.18 38.02
C THR A 835 -14.41 23.51 38.65
N LEU A 836 -13.90 24.37 37.83
CA LEU A 836 -13.85 25.80 38.12
C LEU A 836 -15.25 26.34 37.87
N ILE A 837 -15.92 26.69 38.98
CA ILE A 837 -17.20 27.40 38.99
C ILE A 837 -17.01 28.77 38.35
N ARG A 838 -17.39 28.92 37.10
CA ARG A 838 -17.72 30.23 36.54
C ARG A 838 -19.22 30.42 36.77
N THR A 839 -19.58 31.50 37.48
CA THR A 839 -20.93 32.04 37.55
C THR A 839 -21.38 32.50 36.17
N GLY A 840 -22.08 31.60 35.48
CA GLY A 840 -22.72 31.83 34.21
C GLY A 840 -23.56 30.62 33.90
N MET A 841 -24.87 30.81 33.69
CA MET A 841 -25.83 29.74 33.37
C MET A 841 -25.29 28.82 32.26
N ARG A 842 -25.16 27.54 32.55
CA ARG A 842 -24.88 26.49 31.54
C ARG A 842 -26.15 26.23 30.74
N GLU A 843 -26.03 26.25 29.43
CA GLU A 843 -27.10 25.74 28.55
C GLU A 843 -27.29 24.22 28.81
N CYS A 844 -28.49 23.86 29.25
CA CYS A 844 -28.84 22.47 29.48
C CYS A 844 -29.57 21.89 28.25
N ASN A 845 -29.18 20.67 27.86
CA ASN A 845 -29.68 19.96 26.67
C ASN A 845 -30.96 19.15 26.92
N HIS A 846 -31.76 19.44 27.95
CA HIS A 846 -33.03 18.76 28.20
C HIS A 846 -34.17 19.77 28.28
N HIS A 847 -35.35 19.34 27.85
CA HIS A 847 -36.61 20.16 27.89
C HIS A 847 -37.15 20.19 29.32
N CYS A 848 -36.80 21.20 30.08
CA CYS A 848 -37.54 21.52 31.31
C CYS A 848 -38.34 22.85 31.16
N LYS A 849 -39.59 22.85 31.62
CA LYS A 849 -40.47 24.01 31.51
C LYS A 849 -40.11 25.18 32.46
N ASN A 850 -39.36 24.87 33.51
CA ASN A 850 -38.88 25.90 34.44
C ASN A 850 -37.43 25.52 34.89
N LYS A 851 -36.45 26.28 34.41
CA LYS A 851 -35.02 26.06 34.69
C LYS A 851 -34.59 26.39 36.12
N GLU A 852 -35.30 27.31 36.78
CA GLU A 852 -35.01 27.71 38.16
C GLU A 852 -35.49 26.70 39.23
N ALA A 853 -36.49 25.90 38.90
CA ALA A 853 -36.99 24.84 39.75
C ALA A 853 -36.51 23.43 39.35
N CYS A 854 -35.63 23.34 38.41
CA CYS A 854 -35.12 22.06 37.89
C CYS A 854 -34.08 21.44 38.85
N GLY A 855 -34.42 20.25 39.39
CA GLY A 855 -33.54 19.55 40.31
C GLY A 855 -32.33 18.79 39.68
N HIS A 856 -32.12 18.89 38.37
CA HIS A 856 -31.03 18.18 37.73
C HIS A 856 -29.67 18.88 37.87
N GLU A 857 -28.62 18.09 38.02
CA GLU A 857 -27.24 18.59 38.27
C GLU A 857 -26.71 19.57 37.22
N CYS A 858 -27.22 19.50 35.99
CA CYS A 858 -26.83 20.42 34.91
C CYS A 858 -27.49 21.80 35.00
N CYS A 859 -28.48 21.98 35.87
CA CYS A 859 -29.22 23.24 36.11
C CYS A 859 -28.92 23.88 37.50
N LYS A 860 -28.06 23.24 38.29
CA LYS A 860 -27.62 23.76 39.59
C LYS A 860 -26.37 24.68 39.45
#